data_088652d7ec6c86e48c9cbb9194d2ffd7
#
_entry.id   088652d7ec6c86e48c9cbb9194d2ffd7
#
_cell.length_a   1.000
_cell.length_b   1.000
_cell.length_c   1.000
_cell.angle_alpha   90.00
_cell.angle_beta   90.00
_cell.angle_gamma   90.00
#
_symmetry.space_group_name_H-M   'P 1'
#
loop_
_entity.id
_entity.type
_entity.pdbx_description
1 polymer ?
#
loop_
_entity_poly.entity_id
_entity_poly.type
_entity_poly.pdbx_seq_one_letter_code
_entity_poly.pdbx_strand_id
1 'polypeptide(L)'
;MLGAFVNTVTVSNIETVVGAASSDTVTLATQFTGGTLDLGAGSDKLTLGLFDNTVTVAGIETVIGVGSADVVTLAAATTGVILDLGGGIDQLTFAAAGATVTVANIETVTGSAVADLVTLNAQSTGSTYDLADGNDRLILGAFTNTVTVTNVETVTGGISGDTVTFGAAFTGGTVDLGAGSDSLSFDATGATVTLANVETVTGLAGDDLVTFSAAVTDLTADLGAGGDKLVLGAFVNTVTLANVETIIGGNLVDTVTLSGAFTGDTIDLGGGADKLTLGTFTNTVTVSNTETIIGGGSVDTVVLASQTTRGLIDLGAGGDKLTLGTFDNTVTVANVETITGAASSDTVSFAAQATGSTVDLGDGSDRLILGGFTNTVTVSNVETITGGLSADTVTLGGVAAGIAIDLGLGADALTLGAYDNTVTVANVETITGVGSADLVTLTSQATGSTIDLGGGTDTLTLATFINTVTVANVETLTGGASSDLVTVSAQITGAMIDLGVGSDSLTLGTFDNTLTVGNVETITGGASADLVTLSAQVQRGTFDFGAGTDSLTLGAFVNTVTVSNLESLTGGASADTVTFAGQATGATIDLSDGTDRLTLANFANTVTVSNVETLTGGAVSDTVTLGGAGAGGFLDLGAGNDTLTLNAAGSTVTAANAETITGGTGDDAVTVSAASGGMNIDLGTGTDQLTLTSGITATVAGAETITGSSGIDLIVISGSTAATVSLGAGNDRVVSGLGVDTLTGGAGADQFVFTAIGQSATGSADTITDFVPGSDTLVFDNSLLTGTFSYEGSATLTATGHSQASFDDASHTLSVDTDGDGTADMEIKLTGKTAADLSLSNFSWS
;
A
#
# COMPACT_ATOMS: atom_id res chain seq x y z
N MET A 1 -59.25 9.29 89.89
CA MET A 1 -58.49 10.53 89.85
C MET A 1 -57.45 10.44 90.93
N LEU A 2 -56.23 10.61 90.54
CA LEU A 2 -55.06 10.82 91.39
C LEU A 2 -55.08 12.31 91.89
N GLY A 3 -54.62 12.57 93.02
CA GLY A 3 -54.61 13.95 93.57
C GLY A 3 -53.42 14.75 93.11
N ALA A 4 -53.27 16.06 93.51
CA ALA A 4 -52.16 16.92 93.15
C ALA A 4 -50.83 16.62 93.94
N PHE A 5 -50.66 15.38 94.32
CA PHE A 5 -49.44 14.88 95.02
C PHE A 5 -48.83 13.76 94.19
N VAL A 6 -47.57 13.46 94.41
CA VAL A 6 -46.84 12.32 93.76
C VAL A 6 -47.59 11.03 94.30
N ASN A 7 -48.13 10.27 93.33
CA ASN A 7 -48.80 9.03 93.64
C ASN A 7 -48.06 7.85 93.13
N THR A 8 -47.98 6.74 93.84
CA THR A 8 -47.56 5.42 93.39
C THR A 8 -48.73 4.42 93.65
N VAL A 9 -49.36 3.99 92.56
CA VAL A 9 -50.54 3.18 92.69
C VAL A 9 -50.50 1.93 91.78
N THR A 10 -51.00 0.82 92.25
CA THR A 10 -51.31 -0.34 91.48
C THR A 10 -52.83 -0.42 91.29
N VAL A 11 -53.29 -0.47 90.06
CA VAL A 11 -54.73 -0.40 89.76
C VAL A 11 -55.18 -1.74 89.11
N SER A 12 -56.43 -2.11 89.31
CA SER A 12 -57.08 -3.33 88.82
C SER A 12 -58.48 -3.06 88.38
N ASN A 13 -58.92 -3.59 87.24
CA ASN A 13 -60.30 -3.52 86.70
C ASN A 13 -60.85 -2.08 86.70
N ILE A 14 -60.16 -1.17 86.13
CA ILE A 14 -60.47 0.21 85.82
C ILE A 14 -60.42 0.52 84.40
N GLU A 15 -61.30 1.39 83.92
CA GLU A 15 -61.34 1.85 82.49
C GLU A 15 -60.76 3.25 82.29
N THR A 16 -60.51 3.97 83.37
CA THR A 16 -59.98 5.36 83.34
C THR A 16 -59.17 5.72 84.58
N VAL A 17 -58.02 6.25 84.36
CA VAL A 17 -57.15 6.91 85.37
C VAL A 17 -56.94 8.35 84.95
N VAL A 18 -57.18 9.31 85.87
CA VAL A 18 -56.92 10.70 85.63
C VAL A 18 -55.99 11.20 86.72
N GLY A 19 -54.82 11.72 86.30
CA GLY A 19 -53.82 12.35 87.15
C GLY A 19 -54.02 13.86 87.27
N ALA A 20 -53.13 14.50 87.95
CA ALA A 20 -53.13 15.95 88.13
C ALA A 20 -51.75 16.54 87.71
N ALA A 21 -51.14 17.47 88.44
CA ALA A 21 -49.89 18.14 88.04
C ALA A 21 -48.65 17.65 88.81
N SER A 22 -48.60 16.38 89.20
CA SER A 22 -47.49 15.80 89.97
C SER A 22 -46.99 14.50 89.29
N SER A 23 -45.79 14.16 89.53
CA SER A 23 -45.18 12.91 88.91
C SER A 23 -45.79 11.67 89.56
N ASP A 24 -46.69 10.99 88.86
CA ASP A 24 -47.37 9.81 89.28
C ASP A 24 -46.78 8.51 88.75
N THR A 25 -46.83 7.42 89.48
CA THR A 25 -46.46 6.08 89.07
C THR A 25 -47.62 5.15 89.09
N VAL A 26 -48.06 4.67 87.96
CA VAL A 26 -49.29 3.76 87.90
C VAL A 26 -48.83 2.40 87.39
N THR A 27 -49.23 1.30 88.04
CA THR A 27 -48.97 -0.05 87.57
C THR A 27 -50.29 -0.73 87.37
N LEU A 28 -50.51 -1.38 86.22
CA LEU A 28 -51.71 -2.17 85.96
C LEU A 28 -51.50 -3.60 86.48
N ALA A 29 -52.32 -4.04 87.36
CA ALA A 29 -52.28 -5.40 87.97
C ALA A 29 -53.14 -6.44 87.27
N THR A 30 -54.03 -6.00 86.38
CA THR A 30 -54.96 -6.84 85.59
C THR A 30 -54.94 -6.29 84.16
N GLN A 31 -55.33 -7.13 83.19
CA GLN A 31 -55.53 -6.73 81.85
C GLN A 31 -56.42 -5.46 81.75
N PHE A 32 -55.93 -4.52 80.89
CA PHE A 32 -56.65 -3.29 80.59
C PHE A 32 -57.11 -3.31 79.14
N THR A 33 -58.38 -3.25 78.87
CA THR A 33 -58.93 -3.38 77.51
C THR A 33 -59.77 -2.18 77.13
N GLY A 34 -59.26 -1.23 76.41
CA GLY A 34 -59.96 -0.12 75.77
C GLY A 34 -60.31 1.07 76.67
N GLY A 35 -59.47 1.46 77.60
CA GLY A 35 -59.63 2.63 78.45
C GLY A 35 -58.60 3.73 78.23
N THR A 36 -58.78 4.87 78.92
CA THR A 36 -57.95 6.03 78.85
C THR A 36 -57.18 6.31 80.13
N LEU A 37 -55.89 6.48 80.11
CA LEU A 37 -55.08 6.86 81.22
C LEU A 37 -54.45 8.23 80.97
N ASP A 38 -54.96 9.29 81.60
CA ASP A 38 -54.44 10.65 81.54
C ASP A 38 -53.80 11.02 82.87
N LEU A 39 -52.50 11.04 82.94
CA LEU A 39 -51.80 11.31 84.23
C LEU A 39 -51.48 12.81 84.44
N GLY A 40 -51.80 13.62 83.44
CA GLY A 40 -51.77 15.08 83.56
C GLY A 40 -50.41 15.71 83.23
N ALA A 41 -49.94 16.55 84.20
CA ALA A 41 -48.63 17.19 84.02
C ALA A 41 -47.65 16.68 85.07
N GLY A 42 -46.48 16.30 84.75
CA GLY A 42 -45.48 15.78 85.70
C GLY A 42 -44.34 15.09 84.97
N SER A 43 -43.75 14.17 85.67
CA SER A 43 -42.88 13.13 85.04
C SER A 43 -43.51 11.78 85.40
N ASP A 44 -44.49 11.42 84.62
CA ASP A 44 -45.44 10.32 84.96
C ASP A 44 -44.97 9.01 84.35
N LYS A 45 -45.17 7.90 85.10
CA LYS A 45 -44.75 6.56 84.65
C LYS A 45 -45.95 5.59 84.72
N LEU A 46 -46.21 4.89 83.63
CA LEU A 46 -47.13 3.81 83.53
C LEU A 46 -46.37 2.48 83.30
N THR A 47 -46.74 1.47 84.12
CA THR A 47 -46.29 0.09 83.94
C THR A 47 -47.53 -0.80 83.61
N LEU A 48 -47.46 -1.49 82.44
CA LEU A 48 -48.62 -2.20 81.92
C LEU A 48 -48.86 -3.60 82.54
N GLY A 49 -47.80 -4.19 83.11
CA GLY A 49 -47.97 -5.52 83.73
C GLY A 49 -47.85 -6.66 82.71
N LEU A 50 -48.14 -7.89 83.14
CA LEU A 50 -47.96 -9.14 82.32
C LEU A 50 -49.18 -9.53 81.50
N PHE A 51 -50.09 -8.65 81.10
CA PHE A 51 -51.32 -8.89 80.40
C PHE A 51 -51.32 -8.11 79.06
N ASP A 52 -51.98 -8.68 78.04
CA ASP A 52 -52.17 -7.96 76.76
C ASP A 52 -53.13 -6.77 77.04
N ASN A 53 -52.57 -5.57 77.02
CA ASN A 53 -53.30 -4.38 77.29
C ASN A 53 -53.69 -3.60 76.06
N THR A 54 -54.84 -2.93 76.07
CA THR A 54 -55.23 -1.93 75.11
C THR A 54 -55.50 -0.64 75.79
N VAL A 55 -54.61 0.35 75.68
CA VAL A 55 -54.67 1.56 76.45
C VAL A 55 -54.48 2.82 75.61
N THR A 56 -55.29 3.81 75.85
CA THR A 56 -55.04 5.18 75.36
C THR A 56 -54.42 6.01 76.48
N VAL A 57 -53.28 6.60 76.24
CA VAL A 57 -52.50 7.36 77.24
C VAL A 57 -52.41 8.82 76.87
N ALA A 58 -52.39 9.67 77.82
CA ALA A 58 -52.12 11.12 77.74
C ALA A 58 -51.39 11.60 78.98
N GLY A 59 -50.59 12.68 78.86
CA GLY A 59 -49.81 13.24 79.95
C GLY A 59 -48.97 12.18 80.70
N ILE A 60 -48.18 11.37 79.95
CA ILE A 60 -47.34 10.30 80.48
C ILE A 60 -45.98 10.39 79.82
N GLU A 61 -44.92 10.49 80.59
CA GLU A 61 -43.50 10.60 80.05
C GLU A 61 -42.77 9.26 79.97
N THR A 62 -43.29 8.24 80.67
CA THR A 62 -42.71 6.89 80.60
C THR A 62 -43.81 5.81 80.60
N VAL A 63 -43.79 4.96 79.57
CA VAL A 63 -44.61 3.74 79.51
C VAL A 63 -43.72 2.54 79.48
N ILE A 64 -43.98 1.58 80.38
CA ILE A 64 -43.19 0.33 80.41
C ILE A 64 -44.18 -0.85 80.34
N GLY A 65 -44.08 -1.66 79.31
CA GLY A 65 -44.64 -3.02 79.19
C GLY A 65 -43.75 -4.02 79.91
N VAL A 66 -44.06 -5.28 79.83
CA VAL A 66 -43.33 -6.31 80.54
C VAL A 66 -43.10 -7.57 79.68
N GLY A 67 -44.10 -8.14 79.06
CA GLY A 67 -43.89 -9.38 78.30
C GLY A 67 -45.16 -9.98 77.71
N SER A 68 -46.06 -9.12 77.31
CA SER A 68 -47.34 -9.46 76.64
C SER A 68 -47.60 -8.49 75.50
N ALA A 69 -48.50 -8.83 74.61
CA ALA A 69 -48.83 -7.97 73.48
C ALA A 69 -49.63 -6.77 73.88
N ASP A 70 -49.01 -5.59 73.85
CA ASP A 70 -49.63 -4.35 74.31
C ASP A 70 -50.05 -3.45 73.15
N VAL A 71 -51.19 -2.84 73.17
CA VAL A 71 -51.64 -1.83 72.22
C VAL A 71 -51.74 -0.49 72.94
N VAL A 72 -50.87 0.42 72.67
CA VAL A 72 -50.77 1.74 73.25
C VAL A 72 -51.18 2.78 72.23
N THR A 73 -52.12 3.70 72.63
CA THR A 73 -52.44 4.85 71.78
C THR A 73 -52.09 6.14 72.51
N LEU A 74 -51.28 7.01 71.91
CA LEU A 74 -51.00 8.35 72.41
C LEU A 74 -52.09 9.30 71.96
N ALA A 75 -52.91 9.81 72.96
CA ALA A 75 -54.11 10.55 72.68
C ALA A 75 -53.90 12.04 72.37
N ALA A 76 -52.75 12.59 72.64
CA ALA A 76 -52.39 14.01 72.44
C ALA A 76 -50.97 14.17 71.89
N ALA A 77 -50.64 15.39 71.40
CA ALA A 77 -49.26 15.73 71.06
C ALA A 77 -48.35 15.45 72.25
N THR A 78 -47.31 14.67 72.04
CA THR A 78 -46.40 14.27 73.10
C THR A 78 -44.97 14.63 72.72
N THR A 79 -44.18 15.11 73.69
CA THR A 79 -42.74 15.41 73.45
C THR A 79 -41.94 14.75 74.53
N GLY A 80 -40.95 13.94 74.12
CA GLY A 80 -39.94 13.29 74.96
C GLY A 80 -40.51 12.10 75.78
N VAL A 81 -41.56 11.44 75.31
CA VAL A 81 -42.11 10.24 75.95
C VAL A 81 -41.18 9.05 75.61
N ILE A 82 -40.93 8.25 76.64
CA ILE A 82 -40.15 7.01 76.54
C ILE A 82 -41.14 5.81 76.69
N LEU A 83 -41.18 4.95 75.69
CA LEU A 83 -41.96 3.73 75.69
C LEU A 83 -41.03 2.51 75.50
N ASP A 84 -41.09 1.62 76.48
CA ASP A 84 -40.50 0.28 76.43
C ASP A 84 -41.57 -0.73 76.71
N LEU A 85 -42.12 -1.37 75.62
CA LEU A 85 -43.20 -2.26 75.78
C LEU A 85 -42.82 -3.71 76.10
N GLY A 86 -41.50 -3.97 76.07
CA GLY A 86 -40.99 -5.22 76.60
C GLY A 86 -40.94 -6.36 75.58
N GLY A 87 -41.60 -7.45 75.92
CA GLY A 87 -41.67 -8.59 74.95
C GLY A 87 -43.18 -8.87 74.63
N GLY A 88 -43.40 -9.16 73.40
CA GLY A 88 -44.78 -9.35 72.94
C GLY A 88 -44.83 -9.12 71.44
N ILE A 89 -45.94 -8.86 70.88
CA ILE A 89 -46.15 -8.19 69.58
C ILE A 89 -46.93 -6.92 69.90
N ASP A 90 -46.15 -5.87 70.09
CA ASP A 90 -46.59 -4.62 70.62
C ASP A 90 -46.96 -3.59 69.56
N GLN A 91 -47.98 -2.81 69.80
CA GLN A 91 -48.42 -1.77 68.86
C GLN A 91 -48.52 -0.40 69.59
N LEU A 92 -47.97 0.57 68.93
CA LEU A 92 -48.01 1.97 69.30
C LEU A 92 -48.68 2.78 68.20
N THR A 93 -49.71 3.52 68.54
CA THR A 93 -50.42 4.41 67.62
C THR A 93 -50.41 5.85 68.16
N PHE A 94 -50.03 6.80 67.25
CA PHE A 94 -50.17 8.23 67.56
C PHE A 94 -51.59 8.70 67.12
N ALA A 95 -52.32 9.37 68.04
CA ALA A 95 -53.56 9.97 67.66
C ALA A 95 -53.34 11.20 66.74
N ALA A 96 -54.26 12.06 66.55
CA ALA A 96 -54.25 13.16 65.54
C ALA A 96 -53.23 14.32 65.78
N ALA A 97 -52.21 14.16 66.58
CA ALA A 97 -51.22 15.18 66.88
C ALA A 97 -49.80 14.63 66.84
N GLY A 98 -48.78 15.39 66.30
CA GLY A 98 -47.43 14.97 66.18
C GLY A 98 -46.74 14.51 67.48
N ALA A 99 -45.95 13.45 67.44
CA ALA A 99 -45.32 12.84 68.59
C ALA A 99 -43.78 12.92 68.48
N THR A 100 -43.11 13.21 69.60
CA THR A 100 -41.67 13.00 69.74
C THR A 100 -41.43 11.95 70.83
N VAL A 101 -41.08 10.74 70.42
CA VAL A 101 -41.02 9.57 71.30
C VAL A 101 -39.70 8.83 71.20
N THR A 102 -39.28 8.23 72.29
CA THR A 102 -38.22 7.25 72.33
C THR A 102 -38.78 5.85 72.55
N VAL A 103 -38.58 4.92 71.68
CA VAL A 103 -39.26 3.61 71.73
C VAL A 103 -38.25 2.46 71.89
N ALA A 104 -38.65 1.41 72.55
CA ALA A 104 -37.95 0.15 72.67
C ALA A 104 -38.95 -0.98 72.70
N ASN A 105 -38.61 -2.12 72.05
CA ASN A 105 -39.32 -3.35 72.05
C ASN A 105 -40.86 -3.13 71.62
N ILE A 106 -41.00 -2.55 70.39
CA ILE A 106 -42.28 -2.32 69.77
C ILE A 106 -42.26 -2.81 68.34
N GLU A 107 -43.17 -3.71 67.94
CA GLU A 107 -43.20 -4.35 66.63
C GLU A 107 -43.97 -3.53 65.60
N THR A 108 -44.88 -2.69 66.02
CA THR A 108 -45.66 -1.87 65.09
C THR A 108 -45.86 -0.45 65.68
N VAL A 109 -45.40 0.55 64.88
CA VAL A 109 -45.66 1.95 65.22
C VAL A 109 -46.49 2.56 64.10
N THR A 110 -47.64 3.14 64.46
CA THR A 110 -48.44 3.89 63.48
C THR A 110 -48.51 5.37 63.93
N GLY A 111 -47.98 6.22 62.98
CA GLY A 111 -47.90 7.65 63.19
C GLY A 111 -49.22 8.38 63.05
N SER A 112 -49.15 9.72 63.09
CA SER A 112 -50.29 10.62 62.92
C SER A 112 -50.17 11.33 61.54
N ALA A 113 -51.14 12.24 61.28
CA ALA A 113 -51.09 13.05 60.04
C ALA A 113 -50.27 14.35 60.21
N VAL A 114 -49.34 14.41 61.13
CA VAL A 114 -48.49 15.57 61.45
C VAL A 114 -47.08 15.06 61.76
N ALA A 115 -46.09 15.85 61.55
CA ALA A 115 -44.69 15.46 61.74
C ALA A 115 -44.40 14.75 63.08
N ASP A 116 -43.96 13.53 63.04
CA ASP A 116 -43.58 12.65 64.13
C ASP A 116 -42.07 12.41 64.16
N LEU A 117 -41.53 12.30 65.38
CA LEU A 117 -40.10 11.92 65.59
C LEU A 117 -40.06 10.67 66.46
N VAL A 118 -39.66 9.58 65.90
CA VAL A 118 -39.42 8.31 66.59
C VAL A 118 -37.98 8.01 66.74
N THR A 119 -37.51 7.76 67.95
CA THR A 119 -36.12 7.39 68.24
C THR A 119 -36.05 6.01 68.88
N LEU A 120 -35.30 5.08 68.31
CA LEU A 120 -35.13 3.76 68.90
C LEU A 120 -34.07 3.78 70.02
N ASN A 121 -34.38 3.19 71.11
CA ASN A 121 -33.50 3.06 72.26
C ASN A 121 -33.15 1.60 72.63
N ALA A 122 -33.54 0.68 71.76
CA ALA A 122 -33.15 -0.72 71.75
C ALA A 122 -33.10 -1.24 70.33
N GLN A 123 -32.54 -2.40 70.14
CA GLN A 123 -32.54 -3.06 68.88
C GLN A 123 -33.96 -3.39 68.45
N SER A 124 -34.31 -3.08 67.20
CA SER A 124 -35.56 -3.35 66.57
C SER A 124 -35.36 -4.40 65.46
N THR A 125 -36.09 -5.53 65.57
CA THR A 125 -35.93 -6.63 64.61
C THR A 125 -37.22 -7.07 64.02
N GLY A 126 -37.51 -6.80 62.77
CA GLY A 126 -38.73 -7.13 62.06
C GLY A 126 -39.93 -6.18 62.39
N SER A 127 -39.66 -5.03 62.96
CA SER A 127 -40.71 -4.07 63.30
C SER A 127 -41.08 -3.19 62.09
N THR A 128 -42.34 -2.72 62.14
CA THR A 128 -42.90 -1.84 61.11
C THR A 128 -43.17 -0.45 61.69
N TYR A 129 -42.72 0.59 61.00
CA TYR A 129 -42.93 1.99 61.33
C TYR A 129 -43.68 2.66 60.19
N ASP A 130 -44.95 2.86 60.31
CA ASP A 130 -45.80 3.62 59.39
C ASP A 130 -46.15 4.93 60.06
N LEU A 131 -45.44 6.04 59.70
CA LEU A 131 -45.68 7.29 60.43
C LEU A 131 -46.73 8.17 59.79
N ALA A 132 -47.41 7.66 58.75
CA ALA A 132 -48.55 8.23 58.05
C ALA A 132 -48.24 9.50 57.27
N ASP A 133 -49.07 10.55 57.27
CA ASP A 133 -48.79 11.80 56.58
C ASP A 133 -47.99 12.72 57.51
N GLY A 134 -47.02 13.38 57.03
CA GLY A 134 -46.27 14.33 57.85
C GLY A 134 -44.95 14.74 57.18
N ASN A 135 -44.06 15.19 57.98
CA ASN A 135 -42.64 15.29 57.67
C ASN A 135 -41.90 14.53 58.77
N ASP A 136 -41.88 13.26 58.65
CA ASP A 136 -41.65 12.30 59.71
C ASP A 136 -40.17 11.86 59.77
N ARG A 137 -39.71 11.58 60.97
CA ARG A 137 -38.35 11.21 61.21
C ARG A 137 -38.21 9.98 62.10
N LEU A 138 -37.49 8.97 61.60
CA LEU A 138 -37.08 7.79 62.33
C LEU A 138 -35.61 7.78 62.62
N ILE A 139 -35.22 7.67 63.91
CA ILE A 139 -33.85 7.54 64.32
C ILE A 139 -33.64 6.16 64.90
N LEU A 140 -32.76 5.35 64.23
CA LEU A 140 -32.53 3.96 64.56
C LEU A 140 -31.55 3.76 65.75
N GLY A 141 -30.79 4.79 66.10
CA GLY A 141 -29.86 4.72 67.23
C GLY A 141 -28.57 3.90 66.89
N ALA A 142 -27.92 3.38 67.93
CA ALA A 142 -26.65 2.71 67.81
C ALA A 142 -26.77 1.18 67.84
N PHE A 143 -27.87 0.64 67.42
CA PHE A 143 -28.18 -0.79 67.39
C PHE A 143 -28.21 -1.30 65.97
N THR A 144 -28.03 -2.60 65.80
CA THR A 144 -28.30 -3.28 64.49
C THR A 144 -29.80 -3.50 64.38
N ASN A 145 -30.45 -2.81 63.47
CA ASN A 145 -31.92 -2.86 63.31
C ASN A 145 -32.30 -3.54 62.01
N THR A 146 -33.47 -4.15 62.01
CA THR A 146 -34.11 -4.62 60.78
C THR A 146 -35.56 -4.10 60.83
N VAL A 147 -35.88 -3.13 60.02
CA VAL A 147 -37.15 -2.41 60.10
C VAL A 147 -37.79 -2.25 58.73
N THR A 148 -39.11 -2.26 58.72
CA THR A 148 -39.94 -1.85 57.57
C THR A 148 -40.47 -0.45 57.85
N VAL A 149 -40.24 0.48 56.92
CA VAL A 149 -40.74 1.87 57.13
C VAL A 149 -41.69 2.26 55.99
N THR A 150 -42.69 3.02 56.36
CA THR A 150 -43.69 3.54 55.42
C THR A 150 -44.04 4.97 55.87
N ASN A 151 -44.20 5.87 54.90
CA ASN A 151 -44.52 7.27 55.16
C ASN A 151 -43.57 7.91 56.18
N VAL A 152 -42.26 7.83 55.89
CA VAL A 152 -41.21 8.43 56.71
C VAL A 152 -40.26 9.23 55.79
N GLU A 153 -40.15 10.53 55.96
CA GLU A 153 -39.33 11.37 55.07
C GLU A 153 -37.87 11.41 55.48
N THR A 154 -37.55 11.08 56.72
CA THR A 154 -36.17 11.04 57.15
C THR A 154 -35.90 9.82 58.04
N VAL A 155 -34.92 8.97 57.54
CA VAL A 155 -34.41 7.86 58.34
C VAL A 155 -32.98 8.17 58.72
N THR A 156 -32.63 8.09 59.98
CA THR A 156 -31.22 8.27 60.43
C THR A 156 -30.79 7.04 61.22
N GLY A 157 -29.77 6.39 60.76
CA GLY A 157 -29.11 5.24 61.43
C GLY A 157 -28.10 5.67 62.47
N GLY A 158 -27.22 4.75 62.82
CA GLY A 158 -26.25 4.93 63.88
C GLY A 158 -24.86 4.47 63.50
N ILE A 159 -24.24 3.65 64.38
CA ILE A 159 -22.89 3.13 64.20
C ILE A 159 -22.87 1.60 63.89
N SER A 160 -23.99 0.99 63.74
CA SER A 160 -24.17 -0.46 63.58
C SER A 160 -24.91 -0.71 62.26
N GLY A 161 -24.70 -1.86 61.65
CA GLY A 161 -25.33 -2.18 60.40
C GLY A 161 -26.86 -2.32 60.54
N ASP A 162 -27.57 -1.48 59.78
CA ASP A 162 -29.03 -1.45 59.75
C ASP A 162 -29.58 -2.04 58.44
N THR A 163 -30.75 -2.68 58.56
CA THR A 163 -31.52 -3.15 57.37
C THR A 163 -32.86 -2.42 57.37
N VAL A 164 -33.06 -1.56 56.40
CA VAL A 164 -34.29 -0.78 56.23
C VAL A 164 -34.98 -1.25 54.94
N THR A 165 -36.28 -1.55 55.07
CA THR A 165 -37.15 -1.86 53.94
C THR A 165 -38.25 -0.84 53.82
N PHE A 166 -38.44 -0.25 52.65
CA PHE A 166 -39.64 0.58 52.41
C PHE A 166 -40.84 -0.32 52.15
N GLY A 167 -41.89 -0.10 52.87
CA GLY A 167 -43.15 -0.85 52.75
C GLY A 167 -44.13 -0.26 51.73
N ALA A 168 -43.88 0.92 51.21
CA ALA A 168 -44.59 1.63 50.17
C ALA A 168 -43.68 2.60 49.42
N ALA A 169 -44.17 3.24 48.36
CA ALA A 169 -43.44 4.25 47.60
C ALA A 169 -42.81 5.32 48.51
N PHE A 170 -41.55 5.53 48.37
CA PHE A 170 -40.81 6.55 49.11
C PHE A 170 -40.51 7.74 48.18
N THR A 171 -41.12 8.87 48.43
CA THR A 171 -41.04 10.01 47.50
C THR A 171 -40.41 11.24 48.14
N GLY A 172 -39.17 11.52 47.79
CA GLY A 172 -38.49 12.78 48.11
C GLY A 172 -37.89 12.87 49.50
N GLY A 173 -37.61 11.75 50.17
CA GLY A 173 -37.01 11.74 51.49
C GLY A 173 -35.50 11.54 51.52
N THR A 174 -34.95 11.53 52.76
CA THR A 174 -33.54 11.32 53.05
C THR A 174 -33.29 10.14 53.96
N VAL A 175 -32.34 9.28 53.61
CA VAL A 175 -31.91 8.14 54.44
C VAL A 175 -30.40 8.22 54.64
N ASP A 176 -30.00 8.39 55.89
CA ASP A 176 -28.60 8.37 56.31
C ASP A 176 -28.44 7.27 57.38
N LEU A 177 -27.87 6.14 57.01
CA LEU A 177 -27.81 5.00 57.91
C LEU A 177 -26.56 5.01 58.80
N GLY A 178 -25.65 5.95 58.55
CA GLY A 178 -24.53 6.22 59.43
C GLY A 178 -23.31 5.35 59.17
N ALA A 179 -22.83 4.70 60.18
CA ALA A 179 -21.68 3.80 60.03
C ALA A 179 -22.13 2.35 60.27
N GLY A 180 -21.70 1.49 59.47
CA GLY A 180 -22.11 0.09 59.58
C GLY A 180 -21.87 -0.66 58.28
N SER A 181 -22.57 -1.72 58.09
CA SER A 181 -22.80 -2.35 56.79
C SER A 181 -24.32 -2.33 56.61
N ASP A 182 -24.77 -1.27 55.97
CA ASP A 182 -26.17 -0.89 55.94
C ASP A 182 -26.86 -1.33 54.66
N SER A 183 -28.09 -1.75 54.77
CA SER A 183 -28.89 -2.25 53.64
C SER A 183 -30.24 -1.55 53.57
N LEU A 184 -30.55 -1.03 52.38
CA LEU A 184 -31.82 -0.41 52.06
C LEU A 184 -32.54 -1.18 50.94
N SER A 185 -33.78 -1.53 51.14
CA SER A 185 -34.62 -2.15 50.12
C SER A 185 -35.83 -1.30 49.81
N PHE A 186 -36.14 -1.11 48.52
CA PHE A 186 -37.34 -0.41 48.05
C PHE A 186 -38.50 -1.36 47.89
N ASP A 187 -39.71 -0.82 47.79
CA ASP A 187 -40.86 -1.59 47.37
C ASP A 187 -41.01 -1.65 45.83
N ALA A 188 -42.01 -2.32 45.32
CA ALA A 188 -42.25 -2.50 43.90
C ALA A 188 -42.87 -1.31 43.17
N THR A 189 -43.04 -0.15 43.83
CA THR A 189 -43.75 1.02 43.25
C THR A 189 -42.85 2.15 42.80
N GLY A 190 -41.54 2.03 42.99
CA GLY A 190 -40.52 3.04 42.69
C GLY A 190 -40.30 4.03 43.85
N ALA A 191 -39.03 4.39 44.04
CA ALA A 191 -38.59 5.28 45.09
C ALA A 191 -37.86 6.53 44.52
N THR A 192 -38.04 7.66 45.21
CA THR A 192 -37.21 8.85 45.04
C THR A 192 -36.54 9.17 46.35
N VAL A 193 -35.22 8.96 46.46
CA VAL A 193 -34.54 9.00 47.75
C VAL A 193 -33.16 9.65 47.63
N THR A 194 -32.79 10.41 48.67
CA THR A 194 -31.42 10.89 48.86
C THR A 194 -30.73 10.06 49.93
N LEU A 195 -29.64 9.42 49.60
CA LEU A 195 -28.93 8.48 50.45
C LEU A 195 -27.58 9.03 50.95
N ALA A 196 -27.26 8.61 52.15
CA ALA A 196 -25.87 8.72 52.67
C ALA A 196 -25.56 7.46 53.48
N ASN A 197 -24.31 7.02 53.42
CA ASN A 197 -23.79 5.96 54.30
C ASN A 197 -24.70 4.68 54.21
N VAL A 198 -24.84 4.16 53.02
CA VAL A 198 -25.56 2.90 52.71
C VAL A 198 -24.69 2.05 51.81
N GLU A 199 -24.40 0.82 52.18
CA GLU A 199 -23.51 -0.08 51.43
C GLU A 199 -24.24 -1.02 50.48
N THR A 200 -25.50 -1.25 50.73
CA THR A 200 -26.35 -2.10 49.85
C THR A 200 -27.68 -1.44 49.57
N VAL A 201 -28.04 -1.31 48.31
CA VAL A 201 -29.36 -0.83 47.90
C VAL A 201 -30.00 -1.87 46.98
N THR A 202 -31.26 -2.23 47.27
CA THR A 202 -32.03 -3.16 46.45
C THR A 202 -33.37 -2.54 46.07
N GLY A 203 -33.58 -2.31 44.76
CA GLY A 203 -34.89 -2.00 44.20
C GLY A 203 -35.63 -3.30 43.84
N LEU A 204 -36.85 -3.19 43.37
CA LEU A 204 -37.62 -4.36 42.93
C LEU A 204 -38.19 -4.14 41.51
N ALA A 205 -39.23 -3.35 41.41
CA ALA A 205 -39.88 -3.01 40.17
C ALA A 205 -40.50 -1.62 40.29
N GLY A 206 -40.27 -0.77 39.35
CA GLY A 206 -40.71 0.61 39.40
C GLY A 206 -39.54 1.55 39.22
N ASP A 207 -39.79 2.73 38.72
CA ASP A 207 -38.73 3.68 38.37
C ASP A 207 -38.13 4.29 39.64
N ASP A 208 -36.91 3.96 39.96
CA ASP A 208 -36.19 4.43 41.13
C ASP A 208 -35.26 5.60 40.81
N LEU A 209 -35.31 6.65 41.63
CA LEU A 209 -34.35 7.76 41.61
C LEU A 209 -33.58 7.79 42.92
N VAL A 210 -32.34 7.34 42.83
CA VAL A 210 -31.41 7.32 43.97
C VAL A 210 -30.36 8.41 43.77
N THR A 211 -30.25 9.30 44.79
CA THR A 211 -29.23 10.36 44.78
C THR A 211 -28.37 10.24 46.04
N PHE A 212 -27.05 10.22 45.90
CA PHE A 212 -26.16 10.21 47.05
C PHE A 212 -25.75 11.63 47.47
N SER A 213 -25.83 11.89 48.74
CA SER A 213 -25.44 13.17 49.35
C SER A 213 -24.09 13.12 50.09
N ALA A 214 -23.48 11.97 50.12
CA ALA A 214 -22.15 11.73 50.67
C ALA A 214 -21.32 10.81 49.76
N ALA A 215 -20.00 10.74 49.97
CA ALA A 215 -19.15 9.81 49.26
C ALA A 215 -19.54 8.36 49.52
N VAL A 216 -19.53 7.57 48.48
CA VAL A 216 -19.91 6.14 48.53
C VAL A 216 -18.71 5.31 48.20
N THR A 217 -18.32 4.45 49.14
CA THR A 217 -17.20 3.49 48.92
C THR A 217 -17.74 2.08 49.04
N ASP A 218 -17.50 1.25 48.04
CA ASP A 218 -17.93 -0.17 48.00
C ASP A 218 -19.46 -0.40 48.06
N LEU A 219 -20.23 0.55 47.52
CA LEU A 219 -21.68 0.37 47.36
C LEU A 219 -21.97 -0.77 46.39
N THR A 220 -22.93 -1.60 46.75
CA THR A 220 -23.62 -2.51 45.82
C THR A 220 -25.07 -2.10 45.68
N ALA A 221 -25.49 -1.74 44.45
CA ALA A 221 -26.89 -1.39 44.20
C ALA A 221 -27.44 -2.21 43.04
N ASP A 222 -28.57 -2.82 43.27
CA ASP A 222 -29.39 -3.50 42.27
C ASP A 222 -30.80 -2.85 42.35
N LEU A 223 -31.13 -2.04 41.32
CA LEU A 223 -32.38 -1.30 41.37
C LEU A 223 -33.58 -2.05 40.77
N GLY A 224 -33.31 -3.23 40.15
CA GLY A 224 -34.37 -4.16 39.75
C GLY A 224 -34.90 -3.92 38.35
N ALA A 225 -36.20 -3.72 38.23
CA ALA A 225 -36.81 -3.50 36.92
C ALA A 225 -37.55 -2.17 36.89
N GLY A 226 -37.26 -1.33 35.98
CA GLY A 226 -37.84 0.01 35.88
C GLY A 226 -37.10 0.85 34.87
N GLY A 227 -37.23 2.15 34.94
CA GLY A 227 -36.37 3.13 34.30
C GLY A 227 -35.56 3.85 35.36
N ASP A 228 -34.60 3.14 35.92
CA ASP A 228 -33.91 3.51 37.14
C ASP A 228 -32.78 4.52 36.94
N LYS A 229 -32.65 5.43 37.87
CA LYS A 229 -31.63 6.48 37.81
C LYS A 229 -30.84 6.59 39.10
N LEU A 230 -29.51 6.51 38.97
CA LEU A 230 -28.58 6.67 40.07
C LEU A 230 -27.76 7.94 39.91
N VAL A 231 -27.67 8.79 40.91
CA VAL A 231 -26.88 10.02 40.92
C VAL A 231 -25.87 9.95 42.06
N LEU A 232 -24.57 9.92 41.72
CA LEU A 232 -23.48 9.73 42.67
C LEU A 232 -23.07 11.01 43.44
N GLY A 233 -23.49 12.17 42.92
CA GLY A 233 -23.11 13.45 43.57
C GLY A 233 -21.66 13.84 43.36
N ALA A 234 -21.21 14.94 43.98
CA ALA A 234 -19.89 15.55 43.76
C ALA A 234 -18.81 14.99 44.72
N PHE A 235 -18.69 13.68 44.80
CA PHE A 235 -17.76 12.95 45.65
C PHE A 235 -16.92 11.97 44.86
N VAL A 236 -15.88 11.41 45.46
CA VAL A 236 -15.18 10.25 44.90
C VAL A 236 -15.98 8.99 45.30
N ASN A 237 -16.49 8.26 44.33
CA ASN A 237 -17.34 7.12 44.59
C ASN A 237 -16.75 5.83 44.01
N THR A 238 -17.06 4.71 44.67
CA THR A 238 -16.78 3.36 44.18
C THR A 238 -18.02 2.53 44.31
N VAL A 239 -18.62 2.12 43.18
CA VAL A 239 -19.94 1.47 43.18
C VAL A 239 -19.96 0.26 42.27
N THR A 240 -20.75 -0.74 42.66
CA THR A 240 -21.09 -1.92 41.84
C THR A 240 -22.58 -1.91 41.58
N LEU A 241 -23.00 -1.86 40.32
CA LEU A 241 -24.37 -1.59 39.93
C LEU A 241 -24.93 -2.70 39.05
N ALA A 242 -26.20 -2.99 39.24
CA ALA A 242 -27.03 -3.83 38.38
C ALA A 242 -28.37 -3.17 38.14
N ASN A 243 -28.94 -3.35 36.95
CA ASN A 243 -30.29 -2.90 36.62
C ASN A 243 -30.48 -1.41 36.93
N VAL A 244 -29.70 -0.55 36.28
CA VAL A 244 -29.76 0.91 36.37
C VAL A 244 -29.63 1.48 34.98
N GLU A 245 -30.70 2.11 34.47
CA GLU A 245 -30.72 2.60 33.07
C GLU A 245 -30.02 3.95 32.90
N THR A 246 -29.88 4.71 33.98
CA THR A 246 -29.17 5.99 33.92
C THR A 246 -28.25 6.18 35.13
N ILE A 247 -26.99 6.33 34.87
CA ILE A 247 -25.96 6.60 35.91
C ILE A 247 -25.41 7.99 35.68
N ILE A 248 -25.43 8.83 36.70
CA ILE A 248 -24.85 10.18 36.67
C ILE A 248 -23.81 10.32 37.78
N GLY A 249 -22.58 10.56 37.40
CA GLY A 249 -21.47 10.89 38.28
C GLY A 249 -21.45 12.38 38.68
N GLY A 250 -20.38 12.78 39.33
CA GLY A 250 -20.18 14.17 39.78
C GLY A 250 -19.01 14.87 39.07
N ASN A 251 -18.27 15.66 39.84
CA ASN A 251 -17.10 16.37 39.33
C ASN A 251 -15.76 15.79 39.87
N LEU A 252 -15.82 14.64 40.52
CA LEU A 252 -14.66 13.97 41.10
C LEU A 252 -14.61 12.52 40.58
N VAL A 253 -13.48 11.88 40.84
CA VAL A 253 -13.20 10.53 40.33
C VAL A 253 -14.24 9.50 40.79
N ASP A 254 -14.93 8.89 39.85
CA ASP A 254 -15.90 7.82 40.10
C ASP A 254 -15.37 6.48 39.53
N THR A 255 -15.57 5.41 40.27
CA THR A 255 -15.30 4.05 39.82
C THR A 255 -16.60 3.27 39.82
N VAL A 256 -17.10 2.95 38.68
CA VAL A 256 -18.34 2.21 38.48
C VAL A 256 -18.04 0.82 37.89
N THR A 257 -18.58 -0.19 38.51
CA THR A 257 -18.54 -1.58 38.04
C THR A 257 -19.94 -2.06 37.78
N LEU A 258 -20.20 -2.58 36.59
CA LEU A 258 -21.48 -3.20 36.25
C LEU A 258 -21.48 -4.66 36.65
N SER A 259 -22.47 -5.11 37.36
CA SER A 259 -22.60 -6.51 37.82
C SER A 259 -23.74 -7.26 37.17
N GLY A 260 -24.40 -6.65 36.18
CA GLY A 260 -25.47 -7.21 35.35
C GLY A 260 -25.30 -6.81 33.91
N ALA A 261 -26.15 -7.29 33.00
CA ALA A 261 -26.20 -6.85 31.61
C ALA A 261 -26.90 -5.50 31.49
N PHE A 262 -26.26 -4.53 30.86
CA PHE A 262 -26.80 -3.20 30.58
C PHE A 262 -27.14 -3.10 29.09
N THR A 263 -28.37 -2.68 28.75
CA THR A 263 -28.84 -2.72 27.35
C THR A 263 -29.56 -1.45 26.94
N GLY A 264 -28.88 -0.54 26.31
CA GLY A 264 -29.39 0.76 25.89
C GLY A 264 -29.26 1.85 26.95
N ASP A 265 -28.46 1.62 27.97
CA ASP A 265 -28.35 2.45 29.14
C ASP A 265 -27.38 3.62 28.96
N THR A 266 -27.59 4.65 29.78
CA THR A 266 -26.78 5.90 29.68
C THR A 266 -25.94 6.09 30.94
N ILE A 267 -24.66 6.29 30.77
CA ILE A 267 -23.68 6.47 31.84
C ILE A 267 -22.91 7.75 31.59
N ASP A 268 -23.11 8.73 32.46
CA ASP A 268 -22.38 10.02 32.43
C ASP A 268 -21.67 10.20 33.78
N LEU A 269 -20.35 10.00 33.79
CA LEU A 269 -19.58 10.07 35.05
C LEU A 269 -19.11 11.48 35.39
N GLY A 270 -19.33 12.44 34.51
CA GLY A 270 -19.15 13.86 34.80
C GLY A 270 -17.73 14.32 34.66
N GLY A 271 -17.15 14.86 35.71
CA GLY A 271 -15.76 15.33 35.65
C GLY A 271 -14.88 14.55 36.60
N GLY A 272 -13.71 14.23 36.19
CA GLY A 272 -12.81 13.42 36.99
C GLY A 272 -11.77 12.72 36.13
N ALA A 273 -11.26 11.65 36.63
CA ALA A 273 -10.54 10.64 35.86
C ALA A 273 -11.26 9.31 36.12
N ASP A 274 -12.39 9.17 35.47
CA ASP A 274 -13.41 8.21 35.82
C ASP A 274 -13.16 6.84 35.17
N LYS A 275 -13.62 5.80 35.92
CA LYS A 275 -13.44 4.43 35.49
C LYS A 275 -14.77 3.68 35.45
N LEU A 276 -15.08 3.12 34.28
CA LEU A 276 -16.24 2.22 34.09
C LEU A 276 -15.70 0.80 33.79
N THR A 277 -16.18 -0.18 34.52
CA THR A 277 -15.93 -1.60 34.27
C THR A 277 -17.24 -2.29 33.91
N LEU A 278 -17.32 -2.86 32.70
CA LEU A 278 -18.56 -3.45 32.16
C LEU A 278 -18.86 -4.88 32.70
N GLY A 279 -17.89 -5.50 33.35
CA GLY A 279 -18.08 -6.86 33.88
C GLY A 279 -17.97 -7.95 32.80
N THR A 280 -18.65 -9.08 33.04
CA THR A 280 -18.57 -10.27 32.18
C THR A 280 -19.86 -10.51 31.38
N PHE A 281 -20.71 -9.53 31.30
CA PHE A 281 -21.98 -9.58 30.57
C PHE A 281 -21.85 -8.87 29.22
N THR A 282 -22.75 -9.18 28.31
CA THR A 282 -22.92 -8.43 27.07
C THR A 282 -23.60 -7.10 27.38
N ASN A 283 -22.97 -6.00 27.11
CA ASN A 283 -23.47 -4.66 27.37
C ASN A 283 -23.67 -3.85 26.09
N THR A 284 -24.64 -2.97 26.12
CA THR A 284 -24.83 -1.92 25.12
C THR A 284 -25.07 -0.61 25.84
N VAL A 285 -24.05 0.22 25.94
CA VAL A 285 -24.07 1.44 26.77
C VAL A 285 -23.66 2.68 25.98
N THR A 286 -24.30 3.79 26.33
CA THR A 286 -23.95 5.13 25.89
C THR A 286 -23.19 5.82 27.03
N VAL A 287 -21.93 6.18 26.78
CA VAL A 287 -21.03 6.65 27.83
C VAL A 287 -20.58 8.09 27.53
N SER A 288 -20.63 8.91 28.57
CA SER A 288 -20.11 10.29 28.52
C SER A 288 -19.10 10.52 29.64
N ASN A 289 -18.13 11.39 29.38
CA ASN A 289 -17.20 11.89 30.39
C ASN A 289 -16.57 10.77 31.23
N THR A 290 -15.97 9.78 30.56
CA THR A 290 -15.34 8.63 31.22
C THR A 290 -13.99 8.36 30.53
N GLU A 291 -12.93 8.40 31.33
CA GLU A 291 -11.57 8.31 30.82
C GLU A 291 -11.07 6.86 30.68
N THR A 292 -11.63 5.95 31.47
CA THR A 292 -11.23 4.55 31.41
C THR A 292 -12.46 3.65 31.33
N ILE A 293 -12.52 2.86 30.27
CA ILE A 293 -13.59 1.84 30.08
C ILE A 293 -12.92 0.48 29.98
N ILE A 294 -13.35 -0.46 30.80
CA ILE A 294 -12.85 -1.82 30.80
C ILE A 294 -14.02 -2.79 30.60
N GLY A 295 -13.99 -3.54 29.53
CA GLY A 295 -14.91 -4.62 29.23
C GLY A 295 -14.53 -5.93 29.93
N GLY A 296 -15.11 -6.99 29.50
CA GLY A 296 -14.94 -8.33 30.08
C GLY A 296 -14.64 -9.41 29.05
N GLY A 297 -15.40 -10.50 29.13
CA GLY A 297 -15.24 -11.66 28.24
C GLY A 297 -16.43 -11.89 27.32
N SER A 298 -17.30 -10.92 27.18
CA SER A 298 -18.52 -10.98 26.37
C SER A 298 -18.57 -9.79 25.42
N VAL A 299 -19.41 -9.89 24.41
CA VAL A 299 -19.56 -8.83 23.41
C VAL A 299 -20.12 -7.54 24.03
N ASP A 300 -19.36 -6.46 23.93
CA ASP A 300 -19.76 -5.15 24.42
C ASP A 300 -19.92 -4.15 23.27
N THR A 301 -20.92 -3.29 23.37
CA THR A 301 -21.14 -2.16 22.47
C THR A 301 -21.12 -0.87 23.26
N VAL A 302 -20.13 -0.05 23.00
CA VAL A 302 -19.93 1.23 23.68
C VAL A 302 -20.08 2.37 22.69
N VAL A 303 -20.91 3.34 23.01
CA VAL A 303 -21.08 4.58 22.26
C VAL A 303 -20.61 5.75 23.10
N LEU A 304 -19.62 6.50 22.64
CA LEU A 304 -19.21 7.73 23.30
C LEU A 304 -20.14 8.88 22.90
N ALA A 305 -20.79 9.48 23.87
CA ALA A 305 -21.73 10.57 23.66
C ALA A 305 -21.16 11.96 24.03
N SER A 306 -19.93 12.03 24.49
CA SER A 306 -19.17 13.26 24.71
C SER A 306 -17.78 13.14 24.17
N GLN A 307 -17.10 14.28 24.00
CA GLN A 307 -15.68 14.29 23.60
C GLN A 307 -14.82 13.56 24.63
N THR A 308 -14.04 12.60 24.18
CA THR A 308 -13.09 11.87 25.01
C THR A 308 -11.67 12.23 24.58
N THR A 309 -10.93 12.87 25.49
CA THR A 309 -9.51 13.20 25.27
C THR A 309 -8.65 12.35 26.19
N ARG A 310 -7.75 11.53 25.62
CA ARG A 310 -6.89 10.56 26.34
C ARG A 310 -7.67 9.41 26.98
N GLY A 311 -8.77 8.99 26.37
CA GLY A 311 -9.52 7.82 26.83
C GLY A 311 -8.71 6.54 26.71
N LEU A 312 -8.83 5.66 27.69
CA LEU A 312 -8.32 4.30 27.65
C LEU A 312 -9.50 3.34 27.62
N ILE A 313 -9.69 2.64 26.53
CA ILE A 313 -10.84 1.75 26.31
C ILE A 313 -10.32 0.34 25.96
N ASP A 314 -10.48 -0.57 26.91
CA ASP A 314 -10.12 -1.98 26.74
C ASP A 314 -11.39 -2.81 26.90
N LEU A 315 -11.96 -3.32 25.81
CA LEU A 315 -13.23 -4.03 25.87
C LEU A 315 -13.08 -5.54 26.15
N GLY A 316 -11.87 -6.03 26.18
CA GLY A 316 -11.58 -7.38 26.65
C GLY A 316 -11.69 -8.43 25.55
N ALA A 317 -12.44 -9.49 25.79
CA ALA A 317 -12.63 -10.55 24.81
C ALA A 317 -14.08 -10.59 24.35
N GLY A 318 -14.27 -10.61 23.06
CA GLY A 318 -15.60 -10.58 22.49
C GLY A 318 -15.54 -10.33 20.98
N GLY A 319 -16.61 -9.81 20.45
CA GLY A 319 -16.68 -9.18 19.14
C GLY A 319 -17.15 -7.74 19.37
N ASP A 320 -16.28 -6.95 19.97
CA ASP A 320 -16.62 -5.71 20.63
C ASP A 320 -16.70 -4.53 19.66
N LYS A 321 -17.61 -3.60 19.99
CA LYS A 321 -17.87 -2.44 19.16
C LYS A 321 -17.74 -1.14 19.92
N LEU A 322 -16.93 -0.23 19.40
CA LEU A 322 -16.78 1.15 19.88
C LEU A 322 -17.29 2.13 18.82
N THR A 323 -18.19 3.03 19.22
CA THR A 323 -18.61 4.17 18.38
C THR A 323 -18.18 5.46 19.04
N LEU A 324 -17.43 6.29 18.32
CA LEU A 324 -16.76 7.48 18.86
C LEU A 324 -17.67 8.72 18.98
N GLY A 325 -18.84 8.73 18.37
CA GLY A 325 -19.71 9.91 18.39
C GLY A 325 -19.23 11.04 17.47
N THR A 326 -19.79 12.24 17.64
CA THR A 326 -19.61 13.38 16.70
C THR A 326 -18.61 14.43 17.20
N PHE A 327 -17.68 14.05 18.03
CA PHE A 327 -16.66 14.95 18.63
C PHE A 327 -15.27 14.49 18.21
N ASP A 328 -14.32 15.42 18.18
CA ASP A 328 -12.90 15.07 17.99
C ASP A 328 -12.39 14.28 19.19
N ASN A 329 -12.24 12.99 19.04
CA ASN A 329 -11.81 12.10 20.11
C ASN A 329 -10.33 11.74 19.99
N THR A 330 -9.71 11.51 21.14
CA THR A 330 -8.37 10.92 21.21
C THR A 330 -8.41 9.76 22.17
N VAL A 331 -8.44 8.54 21.65
CA VAL A 331 -8.60 7.32 22.43
C VAL A 331 -7.47 6.33 22.19
N THR A 332 -7.12 5.64 23.25
CA THR A 332 -6.25 4.46 23.19
C THR A 332 -7.12 3.23 23.42
N VAL A 333 -7.11 2.32 22.46
CA VAL A 333 -8.02 1.17 22.45
C VAL A 333 -7.26 -0.15 22.54
N ALA A 334 -7.84 -1.13 23.19
CA ALA A 334 -7.37 -2.49 23.22
C ALA A 334 -8.57 -3.45 23.07
N ASN A 335 -8.37 -4.56 22.36
CA ASN A 335 -9.36 -5.61 22.26
C ASN A 335 -10.74 -5.06 21.80
N VAL A 336 -10.74 -4.39 20.65
CA VAL A 336 -11.95 -3.86 20.00
C VAL A 336 -11.94 -4.30 18.55
N GLU A 337 -12.95 -5.05 18.13
CA GLU A 337 -13.03 -5.61 16.78
C GLU A 337 -13.69 -4.67 15.78
N THR A 338 -14.50 -3.74 16.25
CA THR A 338 -15.13 -2.75 15.36
C THR A 338 -15.07 -1.37 15.99
N ILE A 339 -14.45 -0.43 15.27
CA ILE A 339 -14.40 0.97 15.68
C ILE A 339 -15.10 1.79 14.60
N THR A 340 -16.07 2.61 15.02
CA THR A 340 -16.80 3.49 14.09
C THR A 340 -16.72 4.93 14.60
N GLY A 341 -16.21 5.82 13.79
CA GLY A 341 -16.25 7.27 14.02
C GLY A 341 -17.49 7.93 13.41
N ALA A 342 -17.47 9.24 13.32
CA ALA A 342 -18.54 10.02 12.74
C ALA A 342 -17.97 11.15 11.84
N ALA A 343 -18.41 12.40 11.97
CA ALA A 343 -17.99 13.51 11.11
C ALA A 343 -17.02 14.47 11.81
N SER A 344 -16.09 13.96 12.59
CA SER A 344 -15.11 14.73 13.38
C SER A 344 -13.74 14.09 13.30
N SER A 345 -12.71 14.86 13.61
CA SER A 345 -11.34 14.38 13.50
C SER A 345 -10.93 13.54 14.71
N ASP A 346 -10.86 12.24 14.52
CA ASP A 346 -10.58 11.28 15.58
C ASP A 346 -9.13 10.79 15.54
N THR A 347 -8.57 10.53 16.71
CA THR A 347 -7.28 9.85 16.85
C THR A 347 -7.46 8.58 17.66
N VAL A 348 -7.26 7.46 17.00
CA VAL A 348 -7.32 6.13 17.61
C VAL A 348 -5.94 5.52 17.67
N SER A 349 -5.53 5.05 18.84
CA SER A 349 -4.25 4.36 19.04
C SER A 349 -4.48 2.97 19.62
N PHE A 350 -3.91 1.93 19.04
CA PHE A 350 -3.98 0.59 19.62
C PHE A 350 -2.96 0.41 20.74
N ALA A 351 -3.43 -0.08 21.87
CA ALA A 351 -2.60 -0.43 23.03
C ALA A 351 -2.30 -1.93 23.11
N ALA A 352 -2.96 -2.72 22.28
CA ALA A 352 -2.77 -4.17 22.15
C ALA A 352 -2.82 -4.56 20.69
N GLN A 353 -2.44 -5.79 20.37
CA GLN A 353 -2.52 -6.32 19.02
C GLN A 353 -3.96 -6.34 18.52
N ALA A 354 -4.20 -5.76 17.37
CA ALA A 354 -5.46 -5.81 16.65
C ALA A 354 -5.41 -6.95 15.60
N THR A 355 -6.32 -7.89 15.73
CA THR A 355 -6.36 -9.05 14.82
C THR A 355 -7.72 -9.12 14.13
N GLY A 356 -7.77 -8.69 12.88
CA GLY A 356 -8.99 -8.66 12.07
C GLY A 356 -9.94 -7.53 12.45
N SER A 357 -9.47 -6.50 13.14
CA SER A 357 -10.30 -5.35 13.50
C SER A 357 -10.71 -4.51 12.29
N THR A 358 -11.92 -4.00 12.32
CA THR A 358 -12.45 -3.06 11.33
C THR A 358 -12.53 -1.67 11.94
N VAL A 359 -11.91 -0.70 11.28
CA VAL A 359 -11.86 0.70 11.72
C VAL A 359 -12.42 1.57 10.60
N ASP A 360 -13.50 2.25 10.88
CA ASP A 360 -14.14 3.22 10.00
C ASP A 360 -14.33 4.51 10.78
N LEU A 361 -13.51 5.54 10.53
CA LEU A 361 -13.54 6.75 11.35
C LEU A 361 -14.48 7.84 10.81
N GLY A 362 -15.05 7.63 9.61
CA GLY A 362 -16.05 8.50 9.02
C GLY A 362 -15.49 9.70 8.27
N ASP A 363 -16.17 10.84 8.36
CA ASP A 363 -15.68 12.08 7.75
C ASP A 363 -14.81 12.83 8.76
N GLY A 364 -13.67 13.33 8.33
CA GLY A 364 -12.81 14.09 9.24
C GLY A 364 -11.41 14.26 8.70
N SER A 365 -10.50 14.49 9.60
CA SER A 365 -9.05 14.33 9.38
C SER A 365 -8.53 13.34 10.42
N ASP A 366 -8.74 12.09 10.14
CA ASP A 366 -8.64 11.01 11.09
C ASP A 366 -7.26 10.36 11.12
N ARG A 367 -6.90 9.91 12.29
CA ARG A 367 -5.61 9.27 12.50
C ARG A 367 -5.72 7.95 13.23
N LEU A 368 -5.16 6.90 12.63
CA LEU A 368 -5.00 5.59 13.22
C LEU A 368 -3.53 5.31 13.54
N ILE A 369 -3.24 4.90 14.77
CA ILE A 369 -1.91 4.52 15.24
C ILE A 369 -1.96 3.05 15.67
N LEU A 370 -1.21 2.20 14.98
CA LEU A 370 -1.23 0.75 15.20
C LEU A 370 -0.37 0.30 16.39
N GLY A 371 0.54 1.16 16.82
CA GLY A 371 1.43 0.82 17.94
C GLY A 371 2.56 -0.15 17.56
N GLY A 372 3.13 -0.84 18.56
CA GLY A 372 4.29 -1.72 18.38
C GLY A 372 3.96 -3.21 18.27
N PHE A 373 2.76 -3.56 17.86
CA PHE A 373 2.28 -4.94 17.73
C PHE A 373 2.13 -5.33 16.26
N THR A 374 2.10 -6.63 16.00
CA THR A 374 1.73 -7.13 14.67
C THR A 374 0.21 -7.06 14.51
N ASN A 375 -0.28 -6.15 13.70
CA ASN A 375 -1.71 -5.90 13.55
C ASN A 375 -2.21 -6.40 12.19
N THR A 376 -3.49 -6.75 12.16
CA THR A 376 -4.24 -7.02 10.92
C THR A 376 -5.54 -6.26 10.99
N VAL A 377 -5.67 -5.22 10.17
CA VAL A 377 -6.80 -4.29 10.25
C VAL A 377 -7.38 -3.98 8.87
N THR A 378 -8.70 -3.81 8.83
CA THR A 378 -9.37 -3.22 7.67
C THR A 378 -9.77 -1.79 8.02
N VAL A 379 -9.36 -0.84 7.20
CA VAL A 379 -9.47 0.59 7.50
C VAL A 379 -10.25 1.31 6.40
N SER A 380 -11.18 2.15 6.80
CA SER A 380 -11.94 3.04 5.92
C SER A 380 -11.99 4.44 6.51
N ASN A 381 -12.00 5.46 5.64
CA ASN A 381 -12.18 6.85 6.06
C ASN A 381 -11.20 7.25 7.17
N VAL A 382 -9.90 7.11 6.88
CA VAL A 382 -8.79 7.52 7.75
C VAL A 382 -7.73 8.20 6.88
N GLU A 383 -7.36 9.41 7.20
CA GLU A 383 -6.40 10.20 6.40
C GLU A 383 -4.96 9.94 6.76
N THR A 384 -4.70 9.42 7.96
CA THR A 384 -3.33 9.09 8.37
C THR A 384 -3.27 7.77 9.11
N ILE A 385 -2.48 6.84 8.62
CA ILE A 385 -2.19 5.57 9.31
C ILE A 385 -0.71 5.55 9.67
N THR A 386 -0.44 5.28 10.94
CA THR A 386 0.93 5.14 11.44
C THR A 386 1.11 3.77 12.09
N GLY A 387 2.01 2.97 11.58
CA GLY A 387 2.40 1.69 12.16
C GLY A 387 3.44 1.82 13.27
N GLY A 388 4.16 0.76 13.52
CA GLY A 388 5.11 0.68 14.63
C GLY A 388 6.44 0.02 14.30
N LEU A 389 6.82 -0.98 15.11
CA LEU A 389 8.08 -1.71 14.96
C LEU A 389 7.89 -3.15 14.49
N SER A 390 6.66 -3.58 14.29
CA SER A 390 6.30 -4.96 13.98
C SER A 390 5.52 -5.01 12.67
N ALA A 391 5.53 -6.17 12.06
CA ALA A 391 4.84 -6.41 10.78
C ALA A 391 3.34 -6.16 10.88
N ASP A 392 2.83 -5.19 10.13
CA ASP A 392 1.42 -4.82 10.08
C ASP A 392 0.79 -5.21 8.74
N THR A 393 -0.46 -5.62 8.77
CA THR A 393 -1.27 -5.87 7.59
C THR A 393 -2.46 -4.93 7.58
N VAL A 394 -2.48 -4.00 6.66
CA VAL A 394 -3.55 -3.02 6.50
C VAL A 394 -4.29 -3.28 5.19
N THR A 395 -5.60 -3.38 5.26
CA THR A 395 -6.48 -3.45 4.09
C THR A 395 -7.36 -2.21 4.06
N LEU A 396 -7.40 -1.50 2.94
CA LEU A 396 -8.32 -0.39 2.75
C LEU A 396 -9.70 -0.93 2.38
N GLY A 397 -10.68 -0.61 3.19
CA GLY A 397 -12.07 -1.09 3.04
C GLY A 397 -12.98 -0.14 2.25
N GLY A 398 -12.50 1.05 1.92
CA GLY A 398 -13.21 2.10 1.18
C GLY A 398 -12.28 2.85 0.24
N VAL A 399 -12.81 3.85 -0.46
CA VAL A 399 -12.01 4.76 -1.30
C VAL A 399 -11.00 5.53 -0.44
N ALA A 400 -9.74 5.47 -0.81
CA ALA A 400 -8.69 6.26 -0.20
C ALA A 400 -8.34 7.45 -1.12
N ALA A 401 -8.69 8.65 -0.70
CA ALA A 401 -8.46 9.88 -1.46
C ALA A 401 -7.40 10.76 -0.79
N GLY A 402 -6.13 10.50 -1.05
CA GLY A 402 -5.01 11.28 -0.52
C GLY A 402 -4.56 10.87 0.89
N ILE A 403 -4.79 9.65 1.28
CA ILE A 403 -4.39 9.09 2.58
C ILE A 403 -2.86 8.94 2.68
N ALA A 404 -2.33 9.22 3.87
CA ALA A 404 -0.93 9.03 4.20
C ALA A 404 -0.74 7.79 5.10
N ILE A 405 0.06 6.84 4.66
CA ILE A 405 0.30 5.57 5.32
C ILE A 405 1.80 5.41 5.57
N ASP A 406 2.19 5.31 6.83
CA ASP A 406 3.56 5.00 7.24
C ASP A 406 3.51 3.82 8.23
N LEU A 407 3.87 2.62 7.78
CA LEU A 407 3.75 1.43 8.63
C LEU A 407 4.98 1.18 9.51
N GLY A 408 6.04 1.92 9.30
CA GLY A 408 7.18 1.95 10.22
C GLY A 408 8.24 0.90 9.93
N LEU A 409 8.54 0.07 10.90
CA LEU A 409 9.51 -1.03 10.77
C LEU A 409 8.77 -2.35 10.83
N GLY A 410 9.08 -3.23 9.94
CA GLY A 410 8.42 -4.54 9.91
C GLY A 410 8.63 -5.21 8.56
N ALA A 411 7.83 -6.19 8.31
CA ALA A 411 7.57 -6.69 6.97
C ALA A 411 6.08 -6.43 6.70
N ASP A 412 5.81 -5.19 6.29
CA ASP A 412 4.49 -4.63 6.30
C ASP A 412 3.75 -4.85 4.97
N ALA A 413 2.45 -5.07 5.05
CA ALA A 413 1.61 -5.32 3.90
C ALA A 413 0.41 -4.36 3.84
N LEU A 414 0.24 -3.72 2.69
CA LEU A 414 -0.89 -2.86 2.37
C LEU A 414 -1.70 -3.46 1.22
N THR A 415 -2.99 -3.65 1.43
CA THR A 415 -3.94 -3.99 0.37
C THR A 415 -4.86 -2.80 0.10
N LEU A 416 -4.89 -2.32 -1.14
CA LEU A 416 -5.62 -1.12 -1.55
C LEU A 416 -7.07 -1.49 -1.80
N GLY A 417 -7.76 -2.34 -1.69
CA GLY A 417 -9.20 -2.53 -1.94
C GLY A 417 -9.60 -2.30 -3.40
N ALA A 418 -10.88 -2.49 -3.68
CA ALA A 418 -11.42 -2.48 -5.06
C ALA A 418 -11.95 -1.10 -5.49
N TYR A 419 -11.29 -0.03 -5.12
CA TYR A 419 -11.64 1.35 -5.44
C TYR A 419 -10.44 2.08 -6.03
N ASP A 420 -10.69 3.14 -6.80
CA ASP A 420 -9.62 4.04 -7.26
C ASP A 420 -9.01 4.76 -6.06
N ASN A 421 -7.81 4.38 -5.67
CA ASN A 421 -7.16 4.92 -4.49
C ASN A 421 -6.07 5.92 -4.87
N THR A 422 -5.90 6.91 -4.02
CA THR A 422 -4.77 7.83 -4.05
C THR A 422 -4.09 7.78 -2.70
N VAL A 423 -2.93 7.18 -2.63
CA VAL A 423 -2.22 6.95 -1.37
C VAL A 423 -0.77 7.41 -1.43
N THR A 424 -0.32 7.93 -0.30
CA THR A 424 1.09 8.24 -0.07
C THR A 424 1.62 7.25 0.96
N VAL A 425 2.63 6.48 0.60
CA VAL A 425 3.07 5.30 1.36
C VAL A 425 4.53 5.43 1.76
N ALA A 426 4.82 5.10 3.01
CA ALA A 426 6.17 4.98 3.55
C ALA A 426 6.33 3.64 4.28
N ASN A 427 7.51 3.05 4.17
CA ASN A 427 7.91 1.88 4.96
C ASN A 427 6.89 0.74 4.86
N VAL A 428 6.63 0.29 3.64
CA VAL A 428 5.77 -0.86 3.33
C VAL A 428 6.49 -1.76 2.34
N GLU A 429 6.62 -3.03 2.68
CA GLU A 429 7.35 -4.01 1.88
C GLU A 429 6.48 -4.70 0.84
N THR A 430 5.18 -4.76 1.08
CA THR A 430 4.25 -5.36 0.13
C THR A 430 3.04 -4.46 -0.09
N ILE A 431 2.79 -4.07 -1.34
CA ILE A 431 1.58 -3.33 -1.72
C ILE A 431 0.82 -4.16 -2.75
N THR A 432 -0.45 -4.38 -2.50
CA THR A 432 -1.32 -5.14 -3.40
C THR A 432 -2.58 -4.33 -3.73
N GLY A 433 -2.77 -4.03 -4.99
CA GLY A 433 -4.02 -3.52 -5.55
C GLY A 433 -4.97 -4.65 -5.97
N VAL A 434 -6.14 -4.32 -6.44
CA VAL A 434 -7.15 -5.33 -6.81
C VAL A 434 -7.64 -5.19 -8.24
N GLY A 435 -8.29 -4.11 -8.61
CA GLY A 435 -8.90 -4.03 -9.93
C GLY A 435 -9.45 -2.66 -10.31
N SER A 436 -8.84 -1.62 -9.79
CA SER A 436 -9.22 -0.21 -9.99
C SER A 436 -7.97 0.61 -10.27
N ALA A 437 -8.13 1.81 -10.78
CA ALA A 437 -7.00 2.69 -11.05
C ALA A 437 -6.43 3.29 -9.76
N ASP A 438 -5.24 2.86 -9.38
CA ASP A 438 -4.58 3.28 -8.16
C ASP A 438 -3.42 4.27 -8.43
N LEU A 439 -3.33 5.30 -7.63
CA LEU A 439 -2.22 6.24 -7.59
C LEU A 439 -1.44 6.06 -6.28
N VAL A 440 -0.30 5.41 -6.38
CA VAL A 440 0.58 5.13 -5.23
C VAL A 440 1.83 5.99 -5.33
N THR A 441 2.11 6.75 -4.28
CA THR A 441 3.35 7.55 -4.16
C THR A 441 4.15 7.08 -2.96
N LEU A 442 5.36 6.58 -3.19
CA LEU A 442 6.28 6.22 -2.12
C LEU A 442 7.00 7.46 -1.60
N THR A 443 7.13 7.61 -0.31
CA THR A 443 7.82 8.74 0.34
C THR A 443 9.04 8.35 1.15
N SER A 444 9.25 7.05 1.36
CA SER A 444 10.47 6.48 1.95
C SER A 444 11.20 5.61 0.95
N GLN A 445 12.44 5.27 1.24
CA GLN A 445 13.21 4.33 0.45
C GLN A 445 12.54 2.94 0.46
N ALA A 446 12.27 2.41 -0.72
CA ALA A 446 11.80 1.05 -0.89
C ALA A 446 13.01 0.12 -1.12
N THR A 447 13.18 -0.86 -0.25
CA THR A 447 14.31 -1.81 -0.33
C THR A 447 13.79 -3.24 -0.41
N GLY A 448 13.71 -3.78 -1.62
CA GLY A 448 13.19 -5.11 -1.88
C GLY A 448 11.67 -5.20 -1.79
N SER A 449 10.96 -4.07 -1.91
CA SER A 449 9.50 -4.05 -1.85
C SER A 449 8.87 -4.70 -3.08
N THR A 450 7.76 -5.38 -2.85
CA THR A 450 6.91 -5.98 -3.90
C THR A 450 5.62 -5.19 -4.04
N ILE A 451 5.35 -4.68 -5.23
CA ILE A 451 4.22 -3.82 -5.52
C ILE A 451 3.46 -4.39 -6.72
N ASP A 452 2.28 -4.90 -6.47
CA ASP A 452 1.36 -5.40 -7.49
C ASP A 452 0.05 -4.60 -7.41
N LEU A 453 -0.20 -3.73 -8.39
CA LEU A 453 -1.37 -2.85 -8.33
C LEU A 453 -2.63 -3.48 -8.95
N GLY A 454 -2.49 -4.68 -9.51
CA GLY A 454 -3.65 -5.47 -9.96
C GLY A 454 -4.14 -5.09 -11.34
N GLY A 455 -5.41 -4.80 -11.48
CA GLY A 455 -5.97 -4.38 -12.76
C GLY A 455 -6.50 -2.96 -12.69
N GLY A 456 -6.31 -2.21 -13.73
CA GLY A 456 -6.70 -0.81 -13.75
C GLY A 456 -5.86 -0.02 -14.74
N THR A 457 -5.70 1.23 -14.46
CA THR A 457 -4.68 2.07 -15.10
C THR A 457 -3.90 2.73 -13.96
N ASP A 458 -2.88 2.04 -13.53
CA ASP A 458 -2.21 2.28 -12.27
C ASP A 458 -0.97 3.16 -12.42
N THR A 459 -0.75 4.00 -11.43
CA THR A 459 0.41 4.88 -11.37
C THR A 459 1.18 4.68 -10.09
N LEU A 460 2.47 4.36 -10.23
CA LEU A 460 3.42 4.25 -9.14
C LEU A 460 4.47 5.34 -9.26
N THR A 461 4.65 6.13 -8.22
CA THR A 461 5.74 7.10 -8.11
C THR A 461 6.70 6.65 -6.99
N LEU A 462 7.96 6.45 -7.33
CA LEU A 462 8.99 6.11 -6.36
C LEU A 462 9.50 7.36 -5.64
N ALA A 463 9.97 7.17 -4.42
CA ALA A 463 10.61 8.24 -3.66
C ALA A 463 11.97 8.66 -4.26
N THR A 464 12.48 9.82 -3.85
CA THR A 464 13.77 10.37 -4.34
C THR A 464 15.02 9.66 -3.78
N PHE A 465 14.86 8.47 -3.24
CA PHE A 465 15.92 7.62 -2.70
C PHE A 465 16.31 6.53 -3.70
N ILE A 466 17.38 5.81 -3.42
CA ILE A 466 17.73 4.60 -4.17
C ILE A 466 16.70 3.52 -3.81
N ASN A 467 15.85 3.17 -4.75
CA ASN A 467 14.81 2.18 -4.55
C ASN A 467 15.18 0.84 -5.21
N THR A 468 14.76 -0.24 -4.59
CA THR A 468 14.82 -1.58 -5.17
C THR A 468 13.44 -2.18 -5.05
N VAL A 469 12.72 -2.27 -6.16
CA VAL A 469 11.32 -2.70 -6.18
C VAL A 469 11.06 -3.78 -7.22
N THR A 470 10.17 -4.69 -6.89
CA THR A 470 9.58 -5.63 -7.83
C THR A 470 8.16 -5.17 -8.11
N VAL A 471 7.82 -4.93 -9.36
CA VAL A 471 6.53 -4.36 -9.75
C VAL A 471 5.76 -5.31 -10.67
N ALA A 472 4.44 -5.31 -10.52
CA ALA A 472 3.50 -5.99 -11.40
C ALA A 472 2.29 -5.10 -11.64
N ASN A 473 1.71 -5.17 -12.85
CA ASN A 473 0.45 -4.51 -13.18
C ASN A 473 0.51 -3.01 -12.85
N VAL A 474 1.47 -2.31 -13.41
CA VAL A 474 1.66 -0.86 -13.28
C VAL A 474 1.79 -0.28 -14.69
N GLU A 475 0.86 0.59 -15.09
CA GLU A 475 0.86 1.21 -16.42
C GLU A 475 1.70 2.47 -16.49
N THR A 476 1.90 3.14 -15.37
CA THR A 476 2.80 4.28 -15.31
C THR A 476 3.69 4.18 -14.07
N LEU A 477 5.00 4.10 -14.30
CA LEU A 477 6.00 4.14 -13.23
C LEU A 477 6.86 5.37 -13.40
N THR A 478 6.98 6.17 -12.36
CA THR A 478 7.88 7.32 -12.31
C THR A 478 8.89 7.12 -11.19
N GLY A 479 10.18 7.17 -11.52
CA GLY A 479 11.28 7.13 -10.57
C GLY A 479 11.58 8.50 -9.96
N GLY A 480 12.67 8.56 -9.25
CA GLY A 480 13.07 9.76 -8.52
C GLY A 480 14.32 10.44 -9.09
N ALA A 481 15.19 10.90 -8.20
CA ALA A 481 16.45 11.54 -8.55
C ALA A 481 17.68 10.71 -8.13
N SER A 482 17.51 9.44 -7.88
CA SER A 482 18.54 8.50 -7.44
C SER A 482 18.46 7.21 -8.25
N SER A 483 19.53 6.44 -8.22
CA SER A 483 19.60 5.20 -9.00
C SER A 483 18.63 4.14 -8.50
N ASP A 484 17.63 3.83 -9.30
CA ASP A 484 16.58 2.88 -8.99
C ASP A 484 16.80 1.51 -9.65
N LEU A 485 16.47 0.45 -8.95
CA LEU A 485 16.45 -0.91 -9.47
C LEU A 485 15.01 -1.42 -9.50
N VAL A 486 14.45 -1.52 -10.67
CA VAL A 486 13.09 -1.99 -10.90
C VAL A 486 13.10 -3.35 -11.58
N THR A 487 12.37 -4.30 -11.01
CA THR A 487 12.16 -5.62 -11.60
C THR A 487 10.67 -5.79 -11.91
N VAL A 488 10.36 -6.14 -13.12
CA VAL A 488 9.00 -6.45 -13.56
C VAL A 488 8.72 -7.93 -13.33
N SER A 489 7.65 -8.24 -12.62
CA SER A 489 7.29 -9.62 -12.24
C SER A 489 6.04 -10.16 -12.93
N ALA A 490 5.37 -9.35 -13.75
CA ALA A 490 4.23 -9.74 -14.57
C ALA A 490 4.35 -9.14 -15.97
N GLN A 491 3.59 -9.65 -16.95
CA GLN A 491 3.57 -9.10 -18.30
C GLN A 491 3.11 -7.64 -18.31
N ILE A 492 3.87 -6.79 -18.97
CA ILE A 492 3.53 -5.37 -19.18
C ILE A 492 3.10 -5.16 -20.64
N THR A 493 1.98 -4.47 -20.83
CA THR A 493 1.49 -4.14 -22.18
C THR A 493 1.14 -2.66 -22.25
N GLY A 494 1.98 -1.90 -22.93
CA GLY A 494 1.77 -0.47 -23.17
C GLY A 494 2.12 0.44 -21.99
N ALA A 495 2.84 -0.05 -20.99
CA ALA A 495 3.26 0.76 -19.85
C ALA A 495 4.30 1.83 -20.21
N MET A 496 4.30 2.90 -19.41
CA MET A 496 5.29 3.96 -19.44
C MET A 496 6.12 3.93 -18.16
N ILE A 497 7.42 3.71 -18.29
CA ILE A 497 8.37 3.65 -17.18
C ILE A 497 9.41 4.74 -17.38
N ASP A 498 9.41 5.74 -16.54
CA ASP A 498 10.41 6.82 -16.52
C ASP A 498 11.10 6.83 -15.14
N LEU A 499 12.34 6.38 -15.07
CA LEU A 499 13.04 6.24 -13.78
C LEU A 499 13.73 7.53 -13.32
N GLY A 500 13.72 8.56 -14.16
CA GLY A 500 14.14 9.90 -13.76
C GLY A 500 15.64 10.13 -13.87
N VAL A 501 16.25 10.65 -12.81
CA VAL A 501 17.68 10.99 -12.82
C VAL A 501 18.44 9.98 -11.96
N GLY A 502 19.37 9.29 -12.53
CA GLY A 502 20.10 8.29 -11.79
C GLY A 502 21.09 7.51 -12.65
N SER A 503 21.41 6.34 -12.22
CA SER A 503 21.94 5.25 -13.03
C SER A 503 21.00 4.08 -12.80
N ASP A 504 19.96 4.07 -13.58
CA ASP A 504 18.77 3.29 -13.33
C ASP A 504 18.78 1.96 -14.07
N SER A 505 18.22 0.94 -13.44
CA SER A 505 18.18 -0.41 -13.96
C SER A 505 16.77 -0.98 -13.98
N LEU A 506 16.35 -1.46 -15.15
CA LEU A 506 15.08 -2.10 -15.38
C LEU A 506 15.29 -3.56 -15.80
N THR A 507 14.69 -4.49 -15.08
CA THR A 507 14.66 -5.92 -15.43
C THR A 507 13.24 -6.32 -15.81
N LEU A 508 13.07 -6.88 -17.01
CA LEU A 508 11.75 -7.12 -17.62
C LEU A 508 11.11 -8.48 -17.29
N GLY A 509 11.82 -9.39 -16.64
CA GLY A 509 11.25 -10.71 -16.32
C GLY A 509 11.16 -11.64 -17.54
N THR A 510 10.26 -12.62 -17.49
CA THR A 510 10.18 -13.71 -18.48
C THR A 510 8.91 -13.69 -19.32
N PHE A 511 8.32 -12.51 -19.52
CA PHE A 511 7.08 -12.31 -20.27
C PHE A 511 7.35 -11.48 -21.53
N ASP A 512 6.48 -11.60 -22.52
CA ASP A 512 6.49 -10.71 -23.68
C ASP A 512 6.01 -9.32 -23.24
N ASN A 513 6.91 -8.37 -23.15
CA ASN A 513 6.60 -7.02 -22.67
C ASN A 513 6.53 -6.01 -23.81
N THR A 514 5.64 -5.04 -23.67
CA THR A 514 5.56 -3.89 -24.56
C THR A 514 5.52 -2.64 -23.72
N LEU A 515 6.55 -1.80 -23.79
CA LEU A 515 6.65 -0.63 -22.91
C LEU A 515 7.43 0.53 -23.56
N THR A 516 7.17 1.70 -23.02
CA THR A 516 7.89 2.91 -23.32
C THR A 516 8.77 3.28 -22.12
N VAL A 517 10.06 3.49 -22.34
CA VAL A 517 11.05 3.68 -21.27
C VAL A 517 11.71 5.04 -21.42
N GLY A 518 11.80 5.78 -20.33
CA GLY A 518 12.54 7.03 -20.21
C GLY A 518 13.58 6.98 -19.11
N ASN A 519 14.74 7.59 -19.36
CA ASN A 519 15.78 7.78 -18.34
C ASN A 519 16.18 6.47 -17.63
N VAL A 520 16.52 5.46 -18.38
CA VAL A 520 17.01 4.16 -17.90
C VAL A 520 18.34 3.84 -18.55
N GLU A 521 19.37 3.60 -17.77
CA GLU A 521 20.72 3.31 -18.28
C GLU A 521 20.98 1.82 -18.46
N THR A 522 20.26 0.96 -17.76
CA THR A 522 20.43 -0.48 -17.90
C THR A 522 19.08 -1.16 -18.08
N ILE A 523 18.94 -1.93 -19.16
CA ILE A 523 17.77 -2.80 -19.37
C ILE A 523 18.28 -4.24 -19.45
N THR A 524 17.64 -5.10 -18.69
CA THR A 524 17.85 -6.55 -18.77
C THR A 524 16.54 -7.21 -19.11
N GLY A 525 16.44 -7.77 -20.29
CA GLY A 525 15.30 -8.57 -20.75
C GLY A 525 15.28 -9.97 -20.13
N GLY A 526 14.39 -10.78 -20.61
CA GLY A 526 14.17 -12.13 -20.09
C GLY A 526 14.44 -13.22 -21.15
N ALA A 527 13.46 -14.13 -21.25
CA ALA A 527 13.51 -15.21 -22.21
C ALA A 527 12.37 -15.13 -23.25
N SER A 528 11.68 -14.00 -23.31
CA SER A 528 10.49 -13.77 -24.12
C SER A 528 10.65 -12.49 -24.96
N ALA A 529 9.79 -12.32 -25.95
CA ALA A 529 9.89 -11.19 -26.87
C ALA A 529 9.54 -9.85 -26.20
N ASP A 530 10.48 -8.93 -26.14
CA ASP A 530 10.31 -7.60 -25.56
C ASP A 530 10.29 -6.51 -26.65
N LEU A 531 9.31 -5.62 -26.56
CA LEU A 531 9.18 -4.44 -27.41
C LEU A 531 9.38 -3.19 -26.56
N VAL A 532 10.54 -2.59 -26.66
CA VAL A 532 10.93 -1.41 -25.89
C VAL A 532 11.05 -0.18 -26.79
N THR A 533 10.42 0.93 -26.40
CA THR A 533 10.55 2.22 -27.07
C THR A 533 11.13 3.25 -26.09
N LEU A 534 12.16 3.96 -26.50
CA LEU A 534 12.72 5.02 -25.67
C LEU A 534 11.90 6.31 -25.82
N SER A 535 11.53 6.90 -24.71
CA SER A 535 10.82 8.19 -24.63
C SER A 535 11.73 9.38 -24.28
N ALA A 536 12.98 9.12 -23.91
CA ALA A 536 13.97 10.11 -23.53
C ALA A 536 15.32 9.77 -24.12
N GLN A 537 16.22 10.78 -24.17
CA GLN A 537 17.60 10.57 -24.62
C GLN A 537 18.36 9.66 -23.65
N VAL A 538 19.05 8.66 -24.19
CA VAL A 538 19.93 7.78 -23.41
C VAL A 538 21.39 8.03 -23.82
N GLN A 539 22.21 8.40 -22.83
CA GLN A 539 23.65 8.53 -23.02
C GLN A 539 24.37 7.42 -22.24
N ARG A 540 24.95 6.44 -22.93
CA ARG A 540 25.61 5.25 -22.38
C ARG A 540 24.66 4.19 -21.83
N GLY A 541 23.55 3.97 -22.50
CA GLY A 541 22.66 2.84 -22.18
C GLY A 541 23.33 1.50 -22.42
N THR A 542 23.04 0.54 -21.55
CA THR A 542 23.44 -0.86 -21.71
C THR A 542 22.20 -1.73 -21.63
N PHE A 543 21.80 -2.30 -22.77
CA PHE A 543 20.55 -3.03 -22.91
C PHE A 543 20.82 -4.46 -23.37
N ASP A 544 20.51 -5.42 -22.53
CA ASP A 544 20.60 -6.84 -22.83
C ASP A 544 19.19 -7.42 -22.83
N PHE A 545 18.68 -7.77 -24.01
CA PHE A 545 17.30 -8.23 -24.15
C PHE A 545 17.12 -9.72 -23.83
N GLY A 546 18.22 -10.48 -23.73
CA GLY A 546 18.17 -11.87 -23.31
C GLY A 546 17.88 -12.85 -24.45
N ALA A 547 16.80 -13.56 -24.36
CA ALA A 547 16.39 -14.48 -25.44
C ALA A 547 14.93 -14.21 -25.82
N GLY A 548 14.68 -14.16 -27.08
CA GLY A 548 13.35 -13.82 -27.58
C GLY A 548 13.40 -13.43 -29.03
N THR A 549 12.45 -12.65 -29.45
CA THR A 549 12.50 -11.88 -30.70
C THR A 549 12.24 -10.43 -30.32
N ASP A 550 13.31 -9.75 -29.98
CA ASP A 550 13.29 -8.51 -29.26
C ASP A 550 13.39 -7.30 -30.18
N SER A 551 12.71 -6.21 -29.80
CA SER A 551 12.69 -4.98 -30.58
C SER A 551 12.94 -3.76 -29.72
N LEU A 552 13.86 -2.91 -30.17
CA LEU A 552 14.17 -1.63 -29.57
C LEU A 552 13.92 -0.50 -30.56
N THR A 553 13.19 0.52 -30.12
CA THR A 553 13.03 1.78 -30.85
C THR A 553 13.69 2.92 -30.07
N LEU A 554 14.63 3.63 -30.68
CA LEU A 554 15.41 4.67 -29.99
C LEU A 554 14.71 6.03 -29.86
N GLY A 555 13.61 6.25 -30.58
CA GLY A 555 12.93 7.54 -30.60
C GLY A 555 13.72 8.66 -31.29
N ALA A 556 13.27 9.89 -31.18
CA ALA A 556 13.79 11.04 -31.94
C ALA A 556 14.91 11.80 -31.19
N PHE A 557 15.75 11.11 -30.41
CA PHE A 557 16.83 11.69 -29.61
C PHE A 557 18.19 11.21 -30.12
N VAL A 558 19.24 11.94 -29.79
CA VAL A 558 20.62 11.48 -30.02
C VAL A 558 20.98 10.48 -28.93
N ASN A 559 21.02 9.22 -29.26
CA ASN A 559 21.26 8.14 -28.29
C ASN A 559 22.66 7.55 -28.43
N THR A 560 23.19 7.05 -27.34
CA THR A 560 24.38 6.24 -27.31
C THR A 560 24.11 5.00 -26.48
N VAL A 561 23.91 3.86 -27.13
CA VAL A 561 23.51 2.62 -26.50
C VAL A 561 24.43 1.46 -26.89
N THR A 562 24.65 0.58 -25.94
CA THR A 562 25.26 -0.73 -26.14
C THR A 562 24.16 -1.79 -26.00
N VAL A 563 23.98 -2.61 -27.02
CA VAL A 563 22.90 -3.60 -27.04
C VAL A 563 23.43 -5.02 -27.20
N SER A 564 22.73 -5.99 -26.66
CA SER A 564 23.00 -7.41 -26.89
C SER A 564 21.69 -8.18 -26.99
N ASN A 565 21.72 -9.29 -27.72
CA ASN A 565 20.58 -10.18 -27.87
C ASN A 565 19.34 -9.42 -28.38
N LEU A 566 19.47 -8.77 -29.52
CA LEU A 566 18.43 -7.91 -30.10
C LEU A 566 18.26 -8.25 -31.57
N GLU A 567 17.01 -8.54 -31.98
CA GLU A 567 16.70 -8.94 -33.38
C GLU A 567 16.18 -7.80 -34.24
N SER A 568 15.63 -6.76 -33.60
CA SER A 568 15.13 -5.59 -34.34
C SER A 568 15.50 -4.29 -33.64
N LEU A 569 16.14 -3.40 -34.37
CA LEU A 569 16.48 -2.06 -33.89
C LEU A 569 15.99 -1.01 -34.88
N THR A 570 15.23 -0.05 -34.35
CA THR A 570 14.79 1.12 -35.12
C THR A 570 15.31 2.39 -34.49
N GLY A 571 16.02 3.21 -35.24
CA GLY A 571 16.47 4.53 -34.82
C GLY A 571 15.39 5.59 -34.91
N GLY A 572 15.80 6.82 -34.74
CA GLY A 572 14.92 7.99 -34.85
C GLY A 572 15.42 8.95 -35.95
N ALA A 573 15.08 10.23 -35.82
CA ALA A 573 15.52 11.26 -36.78
C ALA A 573 16.82 11.99 -36.33
N SER A 574 17.54 11.44 -35.41
CA SER A 574 18.75 12.06 -34.81
C SER A 574 19.95 11.11 -34.90
N ALA A 575 21.13 11.67 -34.82
CA ALA A 575 22.35 10.90 -34.91
C ALA A 575 22.53 9.94 -33.73
N ASP A 576 22.37 8.65 -33.98
CA ASP A 576 22.48 7.59 -32.99
C ASP A 576 23.87 6.87 -33.06
N THR A 577 24.33 6.44 -31.90
CA THR A 577 25.52 5.59 -31.79
C THR A 577 25.13 4.29 -31.10
N VAL A 578 25.15 3.21 -31.87
CA VAL A 578 24.81 1.87 -31.40
C VAL A 578 26.01 0.97 -31.42
N THR A 579 26.22 0.25 -30.34
CA THR A 579 27.25 -0.78 -30.24
C THR A 579 26.63 -2.10 -29.86
N PHE A 580 26.82 -3.14 -30.64
CA PHE A 580 26.48 -4.51 -30.23
C PHE A 580 27.57 -5.06 -29.31
N ALA A 581 27.20 -5.53 -28.13
CA ALA A 581 28.12 -6.17 -27.20
C ALA A 581 28.21 -7.69 -27.38
N GLY A 582 27.15 -8.30 -27.92
CA GLY A 582 27.06 -9.72 -28.25
C GLY A 582 27.00 -9.99 -29.74
N GLN A 583 26.93 -11.26 -30.13
CA GLN A 583 26.73 -11.66 -31.51
C GLN A 583 25.37 -11.23 -32.00
N ALA A 584 25.31 -10.53 -33.12
CA ALA A 584 24.07 -10.21 -33.82
C ALA A 584 23.82 -11.25 -34.92
N THR A 585 22.77 -12.07 -34.73
CA THR A 585 22.46 -13.15 -35.69
C THR A 585 21.10 -12.91 -36.30
N GLY A 586 21.05 -12.51 -37.57
CA GLY A 586 19.81 -12.21 -38.29
C GLY A 586 19.15 -10.90 -37.87
N ALA A 587 19.83 -10.04 -37.15
CA ALA A 587 19.28 -8.78 -36.68
C ALA A 587 18.97 -7.82 -37.83
N THR A 588 17.83 -7.15 -37.74
CA THR A 588 17.42 -6.07 -38.63
C THR A 588 17.59 -4.72 -37.93
N ILE A 589 18.43 -3.86 -38.51
CA ILE A 589 18.83 -2.60 -37.93
C ILE A 589 18.49 -1.48 -38.91
N ASP A 590 17.59 -0.60 -38.54
CA ASP A 590 17.27 0.60 -39.33
C ASP A 590 17.43 1.81 -38.44
N LEU A 591 18.49 2.59 -38.64
CA LEU A 591 18.74 3.77 -37.78
C LEU A 591 17.99 5.03 -38.24
N SER A 592 17.22 4.92 -39.33
CA SER A 592 16.35 5.97 -39.87
C SER A 592 17.11 7.18 -40.39
N ASP A 593 16.69 8.42 -40.10
CA ASP A 593 17.36 9.65 -40.51
C ASP A 593 18.41 10.04 -39.47
N GLY A 594 19.57 10.40 -39.87
CA GLY A 594 20.59 10.88 -38.95
C GLY A 594 21.98 10.95 -39.55
N THR A 595 22.98 10.90 -38.72
CA THR A 595 24.34 10.59 -39.06
C THR A 595 24.80 9.51 -38.11
N ASP A 596 24.40 8.32 -38.43
CA ASP A 596 24.35 7.22 -37.53
C ASP A 596 25.58 6.30 -37.56
N ARG A 597 25.89 5.81 -36.39
CA ARG A 597 27.04 4.94 -36.21
C ARG A 597 26.64 3.60 -35.59
N LEU A 598 26.97 2.53 -36.28
CA LEU A 598 26.82 1.16 -35.85
C LEU A 598 28.18 0.49 -35.65
N THR A 599 28.39 -0.10 -34.48
CA THR A 599 29.58 -0.92 -34.21
C THR A 599 29.14 -2.33 -33.87
N LEU A 600 29.62 -3.32 -34.59
CA LEU A 600 29.37 -4.73 -34.34
C LEU A 600 30.44 -5.29 -33.39
N ALA A 601 30.02 -6.29 -32.59
CA ALA A 601 30.97 -6.96 -31.69
C ALA A 601 31.93 -7.90 -32.41
N ASN A 602 32.99 -8.35 -31.71
CA ASN A 602 33.99 -9.29 -32.23
C ASN A 602 33.47 -10.74 -32.31
N PHE A 603 32.33 -10.92 -32.97
CA PHE A 603 31.70 -12.22 -33.26
C PHE A 603 31.37 -12.28 -34.74
N ALA A 604 31.08 -13.47 -35.25
CA ALA A 604 30.55 -13.61 -36.59
C ALA A 604 29.09 -13.11 -36.62
N ASN A 605 28.90 -11.88 -37.07
CA ASN A 605 27.58 -11.23 -37.10
C ASN A 605 26.88 -11.46 -38.43
N THR A 606 25.60 -11.54 -38.43
CA THR A 606 24.74 -11.56 -39.63
C THR A 606 23.65 -10.52 -39.43
N VAL A 607 23.72 -9.41 -40.12
CA VAL A 607 22.83 -8.27 -39.94
C VAL A 607 22.32 -7.73 -41.28
N THR A 608 21.06 -7.25 -41.22
CA THR A 608 20.52 -6.41 -42.28
C THR A 608 20.46 -4.98 -41.78
N VAL A 609 21.12 -4.05 -42.44
CA VAL A 609 21.24 -2.66 -42.00
C VAL A 609 20.65 -1.69 -43.02
N SER A 610 19.96 -0.68 -42.51
CA SER A 610 19.42 0.42 -43.30
C SER A 610 19.76 1.75 -42.65
N ASN A 611 19.96 2.81 -43.43
CA ASN A 611 20.16 4.15 -42.93
C ASN A 611 21.27 4.24 -41.86
N VAL A 612 22.42 3.71 -42.15
CA VAL A 612 23.63 3.75 -41.31
C VAL A 612 24.75 4.39 -42.11
N GLU A 613 25.24 5.54 -41.64
CA GLU A 613 26.31 6.29 -42.32
C GLU A 613 27.70 5.77 -41.98
N THR A 614 27.85 5.18 -40.81
CA THR A 614 29.13 4.56 -40.42
C THR A 614 28.88 3.22 -39.76
N LEU A 615 29.39 2.15 -40.39
CA LEU A 615 29.42 0.83 -39.79
C LEU A 615 30.87 0.43 -39.52
N THR A 616 31.10 -0.08 -38.32
CA THR A 616 32.40 -0.70 -37.98
C THR A 616 32.14 -2.15 -37.57
N GLY A 617 32.73 -3.09 -38.28
CA GLY A 617 32.67 -4.51 -37.97
C GLY A 617 33.69 -4.92 -36.90
N GLY A 618 33.80 -6.20 -36.70
CA GLY A 618 34.69 -6.80 -35.71
C GLY A 618 36.02 -7.32 -36.26
N ALA A 619 36.51 -8.38 -35.60
CA ALA A 619 37.71 -9.09 -36.01
C ALA A 619 37.42 -10.53 -36.48
N VAL A 620 36.15 -10.85 -36.72
CA VAL A 620 35.67 -12.18 -37.13
C VAL A 620 34.71 -11.98 -38.30
N SER A 621 34.61 -12.96 -39.18
CA SER A 621 33.84 -12.86 -40.42
C SER A 621 32.38 -12.43 -40.20
N ASP A 622 32.03 -11.28 -40.75
CA ASP A 622 30.70 -10.66 -40.68
C ASP A 622 29.94 -10.79 -42.03
N THR A 623 28.64 -10.90 -41.95
CA THR A 623 27.76 -10.84 -43.11
C THR A 623 26.79 -9.65 -42.93
N VAL A 624 26.99 -8.64 -43.73
CA VAL A 624 26.19 -7.42 -43.73
C VAL A 624 25.39 -7.31 -45.00
N THR A 625 24.06 -7.16 -44.86
CA THR A 625 23.14 -6.91 -45.98
C THR A 625 22.55 -5.51 -45.85
N LEU A 626 22.59 -4.72 -46.92
CA LEU A 626 21.92 -3.43 -46.95
C LEU A 626 20.44 -3.59 -47.23
N GLY A 627 19.59 -3.21 -46.28
CA GLY A 627 18.12 -3.25 -46.38
C GLY A 627 17.54 -2.07 -47.18
N GLY A 628 18.27 -0.97 -47.31
CA GLY A 628 17.92 0.23 -48.06
C GLY A 628 19.04 0.67 -48.99
N ALA A 629 18.77 1.62 -49.90
CA ALA A 629 19.83 2.22 -50.73
C ALA A 629 20.80 3.00 -49.82
N GLY A 630 21.97 2.45 -49.58
CA GLY A 630 23.02 3.11 -48.80
C GLY A 630 23.51 4.37 -49.50
N ALA A 631 23.12 5.53 -49.04
CA ALA A 631 23.51 6.78 -49.62
C ALA A 631 24.75 7.36 -48.91
N GLY A 632 25.95 7.05 -49.46
CA GLY A 632 27.20 7.64 -48.98
C GLY A 632 27.75 7.04 -47.69
N GLY A 633 27.30 5.88 -47.26
CA GLY A 633 27.74 5.22 -46.03
C GLY A 633 29.18 4.73 -46.10
N PHE A 634 29.90 4.79 -44.98
CA PHE A 634 31.25 4.20 -44.80
C PHE A 634 31.12 2.91 -43.97
N LEU A 635 31.40 1.79 -44.62
CA LEU A 635 31.23 0.44 -44.05
C LEU A 635 32.58 -0.24 -43.91
N ASP A 636 33.17 -0.24 -42.73
CA ASP A 636 34.41 -0.94 -42.43
C ASP A 636 34.10 -2.26 -41.73
N LEU A 637 34.22 -3.37 -42.39
CA LEU A 637 33.85 -4.68 -41.85
C LEU A 637 34.93 -5.29 -40.96
N GLY A 638 36.10 -4.69 -40.90
CA GLY A 638 37.15 -5.03 -39.96
C GLY A 638 38.08 -6.10 -40.43
N ALA A 639 38.30 -7.12 -39.63
CA ALA A 639 39.14 -8.23 -40.01
C ALA A 639 38.32 -9.51 -40.01
N GLY A 640 38.50 -10.32 -41.01
CA GLY A 640 37.71 -11.52 -41.14
C GLY A 640 37.71 -12.03 -42.55
N ASN A 641 36.68 -12.71 -42.90
CA ASN A 641 36.32 -13.04 -44.27
C ASN A 641 34.91 -12.56 -44.48
N ASP A 642 34.81 -11.28 -44.77
CA ASP A 642 33.56 -10.51 -44.60
C ASP A 642 32.75 -10.42 -45.89
N THR A 643 31.43 -10.42 -45.75
CA THR A 643 30.51 -10.35 -46.89
C THR A 643 29.62 -9.12 -46.75
N LEU A 644 29.61 -8.27 -47.77
CA LEU A 644 28.68 -7.17 -47.94
C LEU A 644 27.74 -7.46 -49.09
N THR A 645 26.44 -7.49 -48.81
CA THR A 645 25.40 -7.58 -49.83
C THR A 645 24.70 -6.24 -49.97
N LEU A 646 24.69 -5.66 -51.15
CA LEU A 646 24.08 -4.38 -51.43
C LEU A 646 22.60 -4.51 -51.64
N ASN A 647 21.87 -3.41 -51.60
CA ASN A 647 20.45 -3.40 -51.83
C ASN A 647 20.12 -3.56 -53.32
N ALA A 648 19.07 -4.33 -53.63
CA ALA A 648 18.66 -4.60 -55.04
C ALA A 648 18.18 -3.35 -55.81
N ALA A 649 17.87 -2.24 -55.17
CA ALA A 649 17.46 -0.97 -55.79
C ALA A 649 18.65 -0.06 -56.19
N GLY A 650 19.86 -0.49 -55.90
CA GLY A 650 21.11 0.27 -56.11
C GLY A 650 21.60 0.96 -54.81
N SER A 651 22.90 0.98 -54.62
CA SER A 651 23.56 1.48 -53.42
C SER A 651 24.72 2.40 -53.75
N THR A 652 24.98 3.39 -52.91
CA THR A 652 26.21 4.20 -52.98
C THR A 652 26.92 4.04 -51.65
N VAL A 653 28.04 3.32 -51.62
CA VAL A 653 28.76 3.00 -50.38
C VAL A 653 30.28 3.12 -50.52
N THR A 654 30.95 3.41 -49.41
CA THR A 654 32.38 3.22 -49.28
C THR A 654 32.64 2.00 -48.40
N ALA A 655 33.17 0.95 -48.93
CA ALA A 655 33.49 -0.28 -48.22
C ALA A 655 34.99 -0.37 -47.90
N ALA A 656 35.28 -0.88 -46.71
CA ALA A 656 36.63 -1.25 -46.32
C ALA A 656 36.62 -2.66 -45.73
N ASN A 657 37.66 -3.43 -46.01
CA ASN A 657 37.90 -4.73 -45.42
C ASN A 657 36.70 -5.70 -45.57
N ALA A 658 36.14 -5.73 -46.78
CA ALA A 658 35.15 -6.72 -47.19
C ALA A 658 35.77 -7.63 -48.27
N GLU A 659 35.79 -8.92 -47.99
CA GLU A 659 36.35 -9.90 -48.93
C GLU A 659 35.37 -10.29 -50.04
N THR A 660 34.09 -10.14 -49.76
CA THR A 660 33.04 -10.39 -50.76
C THR A 660 32.09 -9.21 -50.80
N ILE A 661 31.81 -8.65 -51.94
CA ILE A 661 30.76 -7.66 -52.19
C ILE A 661 29.85 -8.20 -53.26
N THR A 662 28.54 -8.26 -52.93
CA THR A 662 27.55 -8.70 -53.89
C THR A 662 26.53 -7.57 -54.08
N GLY A 663 26.36 -7.12 -55.31
CA GLY A 663 25.37 -6.14 -55.71
C GLY A 663 24.01 -6.78 -56.01
N GLY A 664 23.15 -6.02 -56.64
CA GLY A 664 21.79 -6.41 -56.93
C GLY A 664 21.42 -6.27 -58.40
N THR A 665 20.26 -5.64 -58.65
CA THR A 665 19.76 -5.35 -60.00
C THR A 665 19.72 -3.84 -60.29
N GLY A 666 20.06 -3.01 -59.33
CA GLY A 666 20.07 -1.58 -59.45
C GLY A 666 21.45 -1.01 -59.64
N ASP A 667 21.56 0.25 -60.02
CA ASP A 667 22.83 0.91 -60.27
C ASP A 667 23.62 1.13 -58.97
N ASP A 668 24.73 0.42 -58.81
CA ASP A 668 25.57 0.45 -57.62
C ASP A 668 26.84 1.34 -57.83
N ALA A 669 27.16 2.14 -56.87
CA ALA A 669 28.38 2.91 -56.82
C ALA A 669 29.21 2.54 -55.59
N VAL A 670 30.17 1.67 -55.76
CA VAL A 670 30.99 1.13 -54.69
C VAL A 670 32.38 1.76 -54.69
N THR A 671 32.79 2.33 -53.60
CA THR A 671 34.14 2.76 -53.37
C THR A 671 34.85 1.80 -52.42
N VAL A 672 35.92 1.15 -52.80
CA VAL A 672 36.70 0.30 -51.88
C VAL A 672 37.88 1.13 -51.36
N SER A 673 37.93 1.34 -50.07
CA SER A 673 38.93 2.19 -49.42
C SER A 673 40.10 1.42 -48.81
N ALA A 674 39.91 0.17 -48.45
CA ALA A 674 40.93 -0.73 -47.93
C ALA A 674 40.49 -2.19 -48.17
N ALA A 675 41.49 -3.08 -48.34
CA ALA A 675 41.26 -4.52 -48.43
C ALA A 675 42.40 -5.26 -47.74
N SER A 676 42.08 -6.33 -47.03
CA SER A 676 43.06 -7.18 -46.34
C SER A 676 43.53 -8.38 -47.15
N GLY A 677 42.97 -8.61 -48.32
CA GLY A 677 43.30 -9.75 -49.19
C GLY A 677 42.73 -9.62 -50.61
N GLY A 678 42.60 -10.71 -51.33
CA GLY A 678 41.91 -10.75 -52.61
C GLY A 678 40.40 -10.68 -52.44
N MET A 679 39.81 -9.69 -53.07
CA MET A 679 38.36 -9.48 -53.01
C MET A 679 37.61 -10.17 -54.13
N ASN A 680 36.38 -10.58 -53.85
CA ASN A 680 35.42 -11.00 -54.86
C ASN A 680 34.22 -9.99 -54.88
N ILE A 681 34.11 -9.27 -55.98
CA ILE A 681 33.14 -8.20 -56.16
C ILE A 681 32.24 -8.57 -57.35
N ASP A 682 31.00 -8.79 -57.12
CA ASP A 682 29.97 -9.00 -58.17
C ASP A 682 28.83 -7.96 -57.96
N LEU A 683 28.83 -6.92 -58.79
CA LEU A 683 27.87 -5.83 -58.65
C LEU A 683 26.51 -6.16 -59.32
N GLY A 684 26.45 -7.29 -60.04
CA GLY A 684 25.19 -7.81 -60.55
C GLY A 684 24.79 -7.23 -61.89
N THR A 685 23.62 -6.70 -61.98
CA THR A 685 23.06 -6.05 -63.16
C THR A 685 22.63 -4.63 -62.89
N GLY A 686 22.97 -3.72 -63.71
CA GLY A 686 22.71 -2.30 -63.53
C GLY A 686 23.64 -1.47 -64.38
N THR A 687 23.88 -0.25 -63.95
CA THR A 687 24.96 0.57 -64.48
C THR A 687 25.92 0.85 -63.32
N ASP A 688 26.80 -0.07 -63.09
CA ASP A 688 27.55 -0.19 -61.83
C ASP A 688 28.95 0.43 -61.92
N GLN A 689 29.36 1.05 -60.82
CA GLN A 689 30.63 1.73 -60.70
C GLN A 689 31.44 1.22 -59.52
N LEU A 690 32.68 0.82 -59.79
CA LEU A 690 33.66 0.45 -58.78
C LEU A 690 34.81 1.45 -58.76
N THR A 691 35.08 2.03 -57.61
CA THR A 691 36.24 2.93 -57.41
C THR A 691 37.16 2.34 -56.35
N LEU A 692 38.43 2.22 -56.63
CA LEU A 692 39.46 1.75 -55.70
C LEU A 692 40.32 2.95 -55.27
N THR A 693 40.52 3.13 -53.97
CA THR A 693 41.28 4.26 -53.45
C THR A 693 42.70 3.88 -52.98
N SER A 694 43.00 2.60 -52.96
CA SER A 694 44.34 2.03 -52.65
C SER A 694 44.61 0.85 -53.55
N GLY A 695 45.88 0.39 -53.60
CA GLY A 695 46.29 -0.78 -54.40
C GLY A 695 45.53 -2.04 -53.88
N ILE A 696 44.74 -2.64 -54.73
CA ILE A 696 43.81 -3.73 -54.35
C ILE A 696 43.90 -4.91 -55.31
N THR A 697 43.75 -6.11 -54.76
CA THR A 697 43.57 -7.33 -55.57
C THR A 697 42.13 -7.73 -55.56
N ALA A 698 41.46 -7.75 -56.71
CA ALA A 698 40.01 -8.08 -56.77
C ALA A 698 39.65 -8.88 -58.03
N THR A 699 38.72 -9.81 -57.88
CA THR A 699 37.94 -10.38 -58.97
C THR A 699 36.63 -9.62 -59.09
N VAL A 700 36.33 -9.02 -60.22
CA VAL A 700 35.22 -8.11 -60.41
C VAL A 700 34.30 -8.64 -61.48
N ALA A 701 32.99 -8.73 -61.14
CA ALA A 701 31.91 -9.03 -62.10
C ALA A 701 30.85 -7.91 -62.01
N GLY A 702 30.10 -7.71 -63.07
CA GLY A 702 28.93 -6.87 -63.13
C GLY A 702 29.24 -5.37 -63.03
N ALA A 703 30.43 -4.90 -63.19
CA ALA A 703 30.78 -3.47 -63.16
C ALA A 703 31.05 -2.93 -64.57
N GLU A 704 30.27 -1.89 -64.96
CA GLU A 704 30.50 -1.18 -66.24
C GLU A 704 31.63 -0.16 -66.19
N THR A 705 31.89 0.34 -64.97
CA THR A 705 33.01 1.30 -64.79
C THR A 705 33.88 0.87 -63.61
N ILE A 706 35.15 0.69 -63.84
CA ILE A 706 36.12 0.39 -62.79
C ILE A 706 37.21 1.49 -62.80
N THR A 707 37.34 2.18 -61.71
CA THR A 707 38.34 3.19 -61.46
C THR A 707 39.33 2.70 -60.42
N GLY A 708 40.64 2.47 -60.83
CA GLY A 708 41.67 2.08 -59.93
C GLY A 708 42.27 3.24 -59.17
N SER A 709 43.33 2.98 -58.45
CA SER A 709 43.92 3.90 -57.48
C SER A 709 45.28 4.48 -57.96
N SER A 710 46.09 5.02 -57.06
CA SER A 710 47.46 5.34 -57.30
C SER A 710 48.44 4.26 -56.82
N GLY A 711 47.94 3.17 -56.32
CA GLY A 711 48.70 2.01 -55.86
C GLY A 711 48.72 0.89 -56.93
N ILE A 712 49.35 -0.21 -56.63
CA ILE A 712 49.33 -1.37 -57.51
C ILE A 712 48.05 -2.12 -57.43
N ASP A 713 47.28 -2.12 -58.53
CA ASP A 713 45.98 -2.81 -58.60
C ASP A 713 46.09 -4.12 -59.41
N LEU A 714 45.48 -5.18 -58.87
CA LEU A 714 45.36 -6.44 -59.59
C LEU A 714 43.86 -6.75 -59.78
N ILE A 715 43.38 -6.49 -60.99
CA ILE A 715 41.97 -6.64 -61.28
C ILE A 715 41.77 -7.82 -62.23
N VAL A 716 40.84 -8.73 -61.81
CA VAL A 716 40.37 -9.82 -62.70
C VAL A 716 38.95 -9.56 -63.05
N ILE A 717 38.62 -9.17 -64.26
CA ILE A 717 37.22 -8.98 -64.71
C ILE A 717 36.69 -10.37 -64.98
N SER A 718 35.55 -10.67 -64.35
CA SER A 718 34.85 -11.94 -64.62
C SER A 718 33.49 -11.68 -65.25
N GLY A 719 32.99 -12.63 -66.00
CA GLY A 719 31.70 -12.48 -66.69
C GLY A 719 31.76 -11.87 -68.06
N SER A 720 30.62 -11.46 -68.59
CA SER A 720 30.47 -10.97 -69.97
C SER A 720 30.01 -9.50 -70.04
N THR A 721 30.01 -8.77 -68.94
CA THR A 721 29.67 -7.35 -68.89
C THR A 721 30.81 -6.57 -69.50
N ALA A 722 30.50 -5.65 -70.42
CA ALA A 722 31.50 -4.77 -71.01
C ALA A 722 31.97 -3.71 -70.07
N ALA A 723 33.20 -3.69 -69.62
CA ALA A 723 33.72 -2.80 -68.60
C ALA A 723 34.64 -1.72 -69.25
N THR A 724 34.51 -0.51 -68.72
CA THR A 724 35.43 0.59 -68.87
C THR A 724 36.32 0.66 -67.66
N VAL A 725 37.58 0.34 -67.80
CA VAL A 725 38.56 0.24 -66.72
C VAL A 725 39.63 1.32 -66.88
N SER A 726 39.93 2.03 -65.82
CA SER A 726 41.00 2.97 -65.65
C SER A 726 41.75 2.67 -64.35
N LEU A 727 42.98 2.09 -64.46
CA LEU A 727 43.69 1.58 -63.27
C LEU A 727 44.40 2.67 -62.47
N GLY A 728 44.82 3.78 -63.18
CA GLY A 728 45.33 4.95 -62.46
C GLY A 728 46.87 5.08 -62.55
N ALA A 729 47.56 5.00 -61.46
CA ALA A 729 49.00 5.04 -61.39
C ALA A 729 49.46 3.85 -60.55
N GLY A 730 50.50 3.18 -61.00
CA GLY A 730 50.98 1.96 -60.38
C GLY A 730 51.67 1.08 -61.41
N ASN A 731 51.99 -0.11 -61.03
CA ASN A 731 52.34 -1.13 -62.02
C ASN A 731 51.26 -2.16 -62.01
N ASP A 732 50.15 -1.85 -62.68
CA ASP A 732 48.89 -2.48 -62.53
C ASP A 732 48.75 -3.71 -63.40
N ARG A 733 47.82 -4.59 -62.99
CA ARG A 733 47.52 -5.78 -63.74
C ARG A 733 46.02 -5.95 -63.92
N VAL A 734 45.54 -5.97 -65.16
CA VAL A 734 44.13 -6.29 -65.47
C VAL A 734 44.10 -7.58 -66.27
N VAL A 735 43.28 -8.51 -65.82
CA VAL A 735 42.83 -9.69 -66.57
C VAL A 735 41.48 -9.35 -67.17
N SER A 736 41.34 -9.35 -68.45
CA SER A 736 40.13 -9.01 -69.18
C SER A 736 39.02 -10.04 -68.95
N GLY A 737 37.74 -9.59 -69.06
CA GLY A 737 36.56 -10.42 -69.05
C GLY A 737 36.14 -11.03 -70.40
N LEU A 738 34.93 -11.50 -70.51
CA LEU A 738 34.32 -11.95 -71.78
C LEU A 738 33.57 -10.81 -72.50
N GLY A 739 33.43 -9.65 -71.85
CA GLY A 739 32.84 -8.42 -72.42
C GLY A 739 33.68 -7.79 -73.48
N VAL A 740 33.25 -6.75 -74.16
CA VAL A 740 34.07 -5.89 -74.97
C VAL A 740 34.59 -4.74 -74.11
N ASP A 741 35.81 -4.91 -73.59
CA ASP A 741 36.27 -4.03 -72.51
C ASP A 741 37.07 -2.84 -73.08
N THR A 742 37.05 -1.74 -72.38
CA THR A 742 37.91 -0.58 -72.63
C THR A 742 38.88 -0.43 -71.50
N LEU A 743 40.11 -0.69 -71.71
CA LEU A 743 41.13 -0.78 -70.67
C LEU A 743 42.14 0.39 -70.79
N THR A 744 42.34 1.09 -69.67
CA THR A 744 43.32 2.13 -69.50
C THR A 744 44.28 1.76 -68.36
N GLY A 745 45.59 1.52 -68.66
CA GLY A 745 46.56 1.20 -67.60
C GLY A 745 46.86 2.40 -66.72
N GLY A 746 47.12 3.55 -67.35
CA GLY A 746 47.50 4.77 -66.70
C GLY A 746 48.98 5.00 -66.66
N ALA A 747 49.53 5.38 -65.50
CA ALA A 747 50.98 5.63 -65.38
C ALA A 747 51.68 4.48 -64.64
N GLY A 748 52.61 3.80 -65.36
CA GLY A 748 53.29 2.69 -64.76
C GLY A 748 53.85 1.72 -65.78
N ALA A 749 54.13 0.53 -65.35
CA ALA A 749 54.43 -0.60 -66.19
C ALA A 749 53.29 -1.67 -66.04
N ASP A 750 52.30 -1.51 -66.90
CA ASP A 750 51.00 -2.18 -66.69
C ASP A 750 50.96 -3.52 -67.52
N GLN A 751 50.18 -4.43 -67.00
CA GLN A 751 49.92 -5.74 -67.59
C GLN A 751 48.50 -5.90 -67.99
N PHE A 752 48.27 -6.07 -69.33
CA PHE A 752 46.95 -6.44 -69.86
C PHE A 752 46.94 -7.93 -70.17
N VAL A 753 46.13 -8.67 -69.43
CA VAL A 753 46.20 -10.14 -69.38
C VAL A 753 44.97 -10.76 -70.03
N PHE A 754 45.22 -11.72 -70.95
CA PHE A 754 44.22 -12.51 -71.60
C PHE A 754 44.44 -13.99 -71.30
N THR A 755 43.54 -14.65 -70.70
CA THR A 755 43.63 -16.05 -70.25
C THR A 755 42.80 -17.00 -71.10
N ALA A 756 41.93 -16.47 -71.98
CA ALA A 756 41.07 -17.22 -72.87
C ALA A 756 40.79 -16.45 -74.16
N ILE A 757 40.72 -17.14 -75.32
CA ILE A 757 40.38 -16.55 -76.62
C ILE A 757 39.10 -15.69 -76.56
N GLY A 758 38.12 -16.12 -75.82
CA GLY A 758 36.82 -15.43 -75.69
C GLY A 758 36.89 -14.05 -75.05
N GLN A 759 38.00 -13.69 -74.39
CA GLN A 759 38.11 -12.40 -73.68
C GLN A 759 38.29 -11.25 -74.68
N SER A 760 38.90 -11.47 -75.88
CA SER A 760 38.92 -10.48 -76.90
C SER A 760 38.83 -11.18 -78.22
N ALA A 761 37.72 -11.83 -78.52
CA ALA A 761 37.51 -12.65 -79.70
C ALA A 761 37.44 -11.80 -80.99
N THR A 762 37.72 -12.39 -82.16
CA THR A 762 37.55 -11.70 -83.42
C THR A 762 36.19 -11.13 -83.64
N GLY A 763 36.06 -9.82 -83.91
CA GLY A 763 34.82 -9.08 -84.05
C GLY A 763 34.23 -8.59 -82.67
N SER A 764 34.85 -8.89 -81.60
CA SER A 764 34.48 -8.45 -80.23
C SER A 764 35.74 -8.03 -79.44
N ALA A 765 36.55 -7.21 -80.07
CA ALA A 765 37.90 -6.80 -79.61
C ALA A 765 37.87 -5.82 -78.46
N ASP A 766 38.61 -6.10 -77.42
CA ASP A 766 38.91 -5.14 -76.35
C ASP A 766 39.75 -3.97 -76.88
N THR A 767 39.62 -2.84 -76.22
CA THR A 767 40.34 -1.62 -76.56
C THR A 767 41.25 -1.23 -75.39
N ILE A 768 42.53 -1.21 -75.59
CA ILE A 768 43.51 -0.62 -74.67
C ILE A 768 43.80 0.80 -75.18
N THR A 769 43.47 1.79 -74.28
CA THR A 769 43.41 3.19 -74.69
C THR A 769 44.83 3.89 -74.67
N ASP A 770 45.71 3.44 -73.81
CA ASP A 770 46.90 4.18 -73.45
C ASP A 770 48.21 3.30 -73.46
N PHE A 771 48.23 2.13 -74.06
CA PHE A 771 49.35 1.18 -74.05
C PHE A 771 50.69 1.90 -74.40
N VAL A 772 51.65 1.82 -73.46
CA VAL A 772 52.98 2.43 -73.62
C VAL A 772 54.03 1.34 -73.97
N PRO A 773 54.44 1.21 -75.23
CA PRO A 773 55.38 0.22 -75.61
C PRO A 773 56.72 0.35 -74.86
N GLY A 774 57.28 -0.75 -74.34
CA GLY A 774 58.51 -0.78 -73.55
C GLY A 774 58.32 -0.52 -72.05
N SER A 775 57.07 -0.09 -71.60
CA SER A 775 56.62 -0.06 -70.21
C SER A 775 55.54 -1.13 -69.95
N ASP A 776 54.55 -1.11 -70.83
CA ASP A 776 53.40 -2.01 -70.66
C ASP A 776 53.57 -3.33 -71.38
N THR A 777 52.88 -4.34 -70.96
CA THR A 777 52.97 -5.69 -71.46
C THR A 777 51.60 -6.31 -71.72
N LEU A 778 51.41 -6.89 -72.93
CA LEU A 778 50.30 -7.81 -73.18
C LEU A 778 50.70 -9.21 -72.72
N VAL A 779 49.97 -9.77 -71.82
CA VAL A 779 50.25 -11.09 -71.20
C VAL A 779 49.15 -12.07 -71.64
N PHE A 780 49.56 -13.19 -72.22
CA PHE A 780 48.71 -14.26 -72.65
C PHE A 780 48.95 -15.51 -71.82
N ASP A 781 47.97 -16.24 -71.49
CA ASP A 781 48.08 -17.52 -70.76
C ASP A 781 48.85 -18.51 -71.67
N ASN A 782 49.79 -19.24 -71.07
CA ASN A 782 50.55 -20.27 -71.75
C ASN A 782 49.69 -21.36 -72.46
N SER A 783 48.45 -21.57 -71.98
CA SER A 783 47.53 -22.51 -72.62
C SER A 783 47.03 -22.06 -73.99
N LEU A 784 47.21 -20.79 -74.35
CA LEU A 784 46.88 -20.20 -75.65
C LEU A 784 48.05 -20.29 -76.62
N LEU A 785 49.21 -20.69 -76.12
CA LEU A 785 50.41 -20.70 -76.92
C LEU A 785 50.63 -22.05 -77.69
N THR A 786 50.69 -22.01 -78.99
CA THR A 786 51.08 -23.17 -79.83
C THR A 786 52.48 -22.95 -80.39
N GLY A 787 53.45 -23.80 -80.03
CA GLY A 787 54.80 -23.67 -80.43
C GLY A 787 55.55 -22.44 -79.91
N THR A 788 56.21 -21.70 -80.76
CA THR A 788 56.85 -20.48 -80.40
C THR A 788 56.09 -19.24 -80.89
N PHE A 789 55.99 -18.19 -80.07
CA PHE A 789 55.34 -16.96 -80.50
C PHE A 789 56.27 -16.06 -81.36
N SER A 790 55.65 -15.48 -82.41
CA SER A 790 56.30 -14.46 -83.24
C SER A 790 55.37 -13.24 -83.41
N TYR A 791 56.00 -12.05 -83.43
CA TYR A 791 55.31 -10.81 -83.79
C TYR A 791 55.72 -10.43 -85.22
N GLU A 792 54.77 -10.35 -86.14
CA GLU A 792 54.92 -10.21 -87.55
C GLU A 792 54.93 -8.75 -88.08
N GLY A 793 54.76 -7.78 -87.13
CA GLY A 793 54.58 -6.37 -87.49
C GLY A 793 53.28 -6.16 -88.25
N SER A 794 53.27 -5.44 -89.37
CA SER A 794 52.13 -5.25 -90.24
C SER A 794 51.92 -6.35 -91.31
N ALA A 795 52.66 -7.47 -91.20
CA ALA A 795 52.47 -8.62 -92.13
C ALA A 795 51.19 -9.42 -91.79
N THR A 796 50.66 -10.06 -92.86
CA THR A 796 49.47 -10.91 -92.62
C THR A 796 49.82 -12.17 -91.87
N LEU A 797 48.98 -12.68 -91.02
CA LEU A 797 49.07 -13.96 -90.33
C LEU A 797 49.16 -15.09 -91.39
N THR A 798 49.98 -16.10 -91.16
CA THR A 798 50.10 -17.23 -92.06
C THR A 798 50.04 -18.55 -91.26
N ALA A 799 49.58 -19.64 -91.90
CA ALA A 799 49.49 -20.95 -91.25
C ALA A 799 50.95 -21.52 -91.01
N THR A 800 51.53 -21.18 -89.90
CA THR A 800 52.90 -21.62 -89.53
C THR A 800 52.86 -22.83 -88.57
N GLY A 801 51.76 -23.13 -88.00
CA GLY A 801 51.65 -24.05 -86.88
C GLY A 801 52.27 -23.57 -85.56
N HIS A 802 52.54 -22.27 -85.44
CA HIS A 802 53.06 -21.57 -84.29
C HIS A 802 52.28 -20.29 -84.06
N SER A 803 52.03 -19.91 -82.76
CA SER A 803 51.32 -18.70 -82.44
C SER A 803 52.06 -17.47 -83.00
N GLN A 804 51.24 -16.53 -83.47
CA GLN A 804 51.78 -15.30 -84.12
C GLN A 804 50.80 -14.12 -83.87
N ALA A 805 51.33 -12.92 -83.95
CA ALA A 805 50.49 -11.73 -83.96
C ALA A 805 50.86 -10.74 -85.02
N SER A 806 49.90 -10.07 -85.64
CA SER A 806 50.06 -8.99 -86.56
C SER A 806 49.30 -7.78 -86.21
N PHE A 807 49.68 -6.59 -86.62
CA PHE A 807 49.07 -5.33 -86.26
C PHE A 807 48.65 -4.56 -87.54
N ASP A 808 47.37 -4.20 -87.55
CA ASP A 808 46.80 -3.35 -88.59
C ASP A 808 46.85 -1.86 -88.19
N ASP A 809 47.65 -1.07 -88.82
CA ASP A 809 47.80 0.38 -88.53
C ASP A 809 46.56 1.19 -88.88
N ALA A 810 45.63 0.69 -89.72
CA ALA A 810 44.49 1.42 -90.16
C ALA A 810 43.31 1.28 -89.11
N SER A 811 43.24 0.13 -88.54
CA SER A 811 42.21 -0.16 -87.51
C SER A 811 42.78 -0.06 -86.09
N HIS A 812 44.11 0.10 -85.96
CA HIS A 812 44.84 0.02 -84.67
C HIS A 812 44.58 -1.32 -83.95
N THR A 813 44.45 -2.41 -84.65
CA THR A 813 44.13 -3.72 -84.16
C THR A 813 45.28 -4.71 -84.21
N LEU A 814 45.64 -5.30 -83.10
CA LEU A 814 46.49 -6.45 -82.95
C LEU A 814 45.59 -7.70 -83.15
N SER A 815 45.94 -8.47 -84.22
CA SER A 815 45.30 -9.78 -84.46
C SER A 815 46.29 -10.85 -83.96
N VAL A 816 45.83 -11.78 -83.17
CA VAL A 816 46.60 -12.88 -82.53
C VAL A 816 46.01 -14.19 -83.04
N ASP A 817 46.85 -14.98 -83.70
CA ASP A 817 46.59 -16.35 -84.07
C ASP A 817 47.28 -17.25 -83.06
N THR A 818 46.48 -17.92 -82.18
CA THR A 818 46.95 -18.71 -81.05
C THR A 818 47.26 -20.14 -81.43
N ASP A 819 46.66 -20.68 -82.47
CA ASP A 819 46.82 -22.08 -82.89
C ASP A 819 47.70 -22.26 -84.10
N GLY A 820 48.14 -21.14 -84.78
CA GLY A 820 49.03 -21.11 -85.85
C GLY A 820 48.43 -21.52 -87.22
N ASP A 821 47.05 -21.39 -87.30
CA ASP A 821 46.37 -21.73 -88.55
C ASP A 821 46.34 -20.60 -89.63
N GLY A 822 46.77 -19.42 -89.28
CA GLY A 822 46.84 -18.24 -90.09
C GLY A 822 45.66 -17.33 -90.08
N THR A 823 44.69 -17.63 -89.18
CA THR A 823 43.49 -16.80 -88.87
C THR A 823 43.59 -16.25 -87.47
N ALA A 824 43.21 -15.01 -87.31
CA ALA A 824 43.20 -14.45 -85.96
C ALA A 824 42.08 -15.12 -85.11
N ASP A 825 42.47 -15.60 -83.95
CA ASP A 825 41.49 -16.05 -82.85
C ASP A 825 41.13 -14.91 -81.98
N MET A 826 42.00 -13.97 -81.77
CA MET A 826 41.84 -12.81 -80.93
C MET A 826 42.18 -11.51 -81.64
N GLU A 827 41.46 -10.41 -81.24
CA GLU A 827 41.79 -9.06 -81.72
C GLU A 827 41.79 -8.12 -80.52
N ILE A 828 42.82 -7.26 -80.42
CA ILE A 828 43.02 -6.26 -79.38
C ILE A 828 43.30 -4.93 -80.06
N LYS A 829 42.44 -3.92 -79.77
CA LYS A 829 42.69 -2.56 -80.26
C LYS A 829 43.64 -1.83 -79.37
N LEU A 830 44.73 -1.31 -79.92
CA LEU A 830 45.64 -0.45 -79.17
C LEU A 830 45.59 0.97 -79.77
N THR A 831 44.85 1.82 -79.08
CA THR A 831 44.54 3.18 -79.53
C THR A 831 45.75 4.00 -79.84
N GLY A 832 45.88 4.52 -81.12
CA GLY A 832 46.93 5.41 -81.56
C GLY A 832 48.30 4.73 -81.69
N LYS A 833 48.39 3.42 -81.72
CA LYS A 833 49.62 2.66 -81.97
C LYS A 833 49.68 2.22 -83.37
N THR A 834 50.96 1.94 -83.82
CA THR A 834 51.25 1.41 -85.10
C THR A 834 52.05 0.13 -84.92
N ALA A 835 52.16 -0.69 -86.03
CA ALA A 835 52.95 -1.91 -85.98
C ALA A 835 54.47 -1.66 -85.64
N ALA A 836 54.99 -0.47 -85.97
CA ALA A 836 56.36 -0.06 -85.61
C ALA A 836 56.57 0.28 -84.14
N ASP A 837 55.54 0.59 -83.38
CA ASP A 837 55.66 0.87 -81.98
C ASP A 837 55.77 -0.41 -81.12
N LEU A 838 55.37 -1.56 -81.68
CA LEU A 838 55.35 -2.82 -80.94
C LEU A 838 56.58 -3.68 -81.29
N SER A 839 57.01 -4.48 -80.36
CA SER A 839 58.12 -5.41 -80.47
C SER A 839 57.79 -6.68 -79.63
N LEU A 840 58.55 -7.76 -79.85
CA LEU A 840 58.34 -9.01 -79.14
C LEU A 840 58.46 -8.83 -77.63
N SER A 841 59.13 -7.78 -77.12
CA SER A 841 59.20 -7.49 -75.66
C SER A 841 57.96 -6.94 -75.10
N ASN A 842 56.98 -6.57 -75.94
CA ASN A 842 55.63 -6.11 -75.43
C ASN A 842 54.70 -7.28 -75.17
N PHE A 843 55.14 -8.50 -75.45
CA PHE A 843 54.31 -9.73 -75.27
C PHE A 843 54.96 -10.63 -74.22
N SER A 844 54.17 -11.16 -73.31
CA SER A 844 54.63 -12.13 -72.33
C SER A 844 53.65 -13.30 -72.29
N TRP A 845 54.11 -14.46 -71.92
CA TRP A 845 53.30 -15.64 -71.73
C TRP A 845 53.55 -16.16 -70.33
N SER A 846 52.44 -16.38 -69.52
CA SER A 846 52.53 -16.73 -68.11
C SER A 846 51.62 -17.88 -67.71
#